data_9ed658229a9ada9c3706d90cee3fb874
#
_entry.id   9ed658229a9ada9c3706d90cee3fb874
#
_cell.length_a   1.000
_cell.length_b   1.000
_cell.length_c   1.000
_cell.angle_alpha   90.00
_cell.angle_beta   90.00
_cell.angle_gamma   90.00
#
_symmetry.space_group_name_H-M   'P 1'
#
loop_
_entity.id
_entity.type
_entity.pdbx_description
1 polymer ?
#
loop_
_entity_poly.entity_id
_entity_poly.type
_entity_poly.pdbx_seq_one_letter_code
_entity_poly.pdbx_strand_id
1 'polypeptide(L)'
;MTTVLPTPAPNPADAQRSASHPETSVWVGASAGTGKTKVLTDRVLRLLLGDTKPERLLCLTFTKAAAAEMANRLNTVLAGWAVMPDDALADRLAALTGDLPDAERMTRARRLFAQVLDTPGGLKIQTIHAFCQALLRRFPLEAGIAPHFEVMDEQTARELLLAARDRMLTKARDGRDAALAEALDAVTRRAGEETFGALMDALTGERGRLTRLLAKHGGLDGLVAAINARIGVTAGETEDQAIAAACRDAAFDGAGLKRAMEALAQGSKTDKDRAALIDEFLAHPAERTARYAAYRLAFFTKEGEVRSRLATKAVTDSFPAILGIFEQEIERLLRLDGKLRALRVAASTAALLRLGAEMLALYARVKESRALLDYDDLILATRDLLHGGEGVAAWVLYKLDGGIDHVLIDEAQDTNPEQWELIEALTDEFFAGLGAREQVRTIFAVGDVKQSIYSFQRAERAEFIRMRASFRERASLAGKDWAEVGLTTSFRSTQAVLGLVDSVFNADPARHGVIEPGEALEHLVYRTGQAGRVELWPLIAPEPRQTLEPWPLPVVVRPGDSPSGRLARIIAERIAGWIGTEDLPAKGRTVRAGDILVLVRRRGGFVEELVRQLKALEVPVAGIDRMVLTEQMAVMDLMALGDFLLLPEDNLTLATVLKGPLVGLTEDQLFEIAWNRSGSLWAALQAAPQGWAQQAATILAALLARVDFVRPYELYAEILGQGKGREKLIGRLGYEADDPIDEFLSAALLYEREHVPSLQGFLAWLRAASGDIKRDLEAGRDEVRVMTVHGAKGLQAPIVILPDSVAMPRSQDIPPLLWTRDDPQGGLMLWSPNRGSDDEVAGAARDDARRRQMEEYRRLLYVALTRAEDRLVVCGWETRNATADECWYRLVEQAMLAEGEELDCGFIAPDAKGR
;
A
#
# COMPACT_ATOMS: atom_id res chain seq x y z
N MET A 1 -45.32 -32.01 1.99
CA MET A 1 -44.30 -31.12 2.48
C MET A 1 -43.40 -31.91 3.38
N THR A 2 -42.29 -32.45 2.84
CA THR A 2 -41.27 -33.18 3.62
C THR A 2 -40.34 -32.13 4.20
N THR A 3 -40.40 -31.95 5.51
CA THR A 3 -39.48 -31.08 6.27
C THR A 3 -38.08 -31.66 6.12
N VAL A 4 -37.25 -31.08 5.27
CA VAL A 4 -35.81 -31.37 5.24
C VAL A 4 -35.24 -30.79 6.54
N LEU A 5 -34.88 -31.68 7.47
CA LEU A 5 -34.13 -31.31 8.66
C LEU A 5 -32.80 -30.69 8.20
N PRO A 6 -32.39 -29.53 8.75
CA PRO A 6 -31.10 -28.94 8.40
C PRO A 6 -30.00 -29.96 8.74
N THR A 7 -29.13 -30.20 7.76
CA THR A 7 -27.93 -31.04 7.95
C THR A 7 -27.14 -30.43 9.13
N PRO A 8 -26.78 -31.21 10.16
CA PRO A 8 -26.01 -30.66 11.29
C PRO A 8 -24.72 -30.03 10.76
N ALA A 9 -24.40 -28.84 11.24
CA ALA A 9 -23.19 -28.14 10.88
C ALA A 9 -21.97 -29.07 11.11
N PRO A 10 -21.05 -29.20 10.14
CA PRO A 10 -19.91 -30.08 10.27
C PRO A 10 -19.11 -29.73 11.52
N ASN A 11 -18.73 -30.75 12.30
CA ASN A 11 -17.92 -30.57 13.49
C ASN A 11 -16.62 -29.83 13.09
N PRO A 12 -16.30 -28.66 13.68
CA PRO A 12 -15.11 -27.89 13.32
C PRO A 12 -13.81 -28.70 13.38
N ALA A 13 -13.72 -29.67 14.29
CA ALA A 13 -12.57 -30.58 14.39
C ALA A 13 -12.42 -31.48 13.17
N ASP A 14 -13.53 -31.92 12.55
CA ASP A 14 -13.48 -32.79 11.36
C ASP A 14 -13.01 -32.01 10.14
N ALA A 15 -13.48 -30.78 9.95
CA ALA A 15 -12.99 -29.90 8.91
C ALA A 15 -11.48 -29.60 9.06
N GLN A 16 -11.02 -29.31 10.28
CA GLN A 16 -9.60 -29.09 10.57
C GLN A 16 -8.77 -30.36 10.35
N ARG A 17 -9.28 -31.56 10.71
CA ARG A 17 -8.60 -32.84 10.44
C ARG A 17 -8.52 -33.15 8.95
N SER A 18 -9.59 -32.93 8.21
CA SER A 18 -9.60 -33.10 6.75
C SER A 18 -8.60 -32.13 6.09
N ALA A 19 -8.61 -30.87 6.48
CA ALA A 19 -7.66 -29.86 5.97
C ALA A 19 -6.19 -30.21 6.28
N SER A 20 -5.90 -30.82 7.42
CA SER A 20 -4.54 -31.20 7.83
C SER A 20 -4.12 -32.60 7.35
N HIS A 21 -4.87 -33.26 6.43
CA HIS A 21 -4.53 -34.61 5.95
C HIS A 21 -3.17 -34.65 5.24
N PRO A 22 -2.20 -35.50 5.67
CA PRO A 22 -0.81 -35.41 5.21
C PRO A 22 -0.61 -35.83 3.76
N GLU A 23 -1.40 -36.76 3.23
CA GLU A 23 -1.20 -37.38 1.91
C GLU A 23 -1.99 -36.69 0.78
N THR A 24 -2.92 -35.81 1.11
CA THR A 24 -3.77 -35.11 0.14
C THR A 24 -3.26 -33.70 -0.09
N SER A 25 -3.21 -33.25 -1.34
CA SER A 25 -3.03 -31.83 -1.65
C SER A 25 -4.29 -31.04 -1.28
N VAL A 26 -4.16 -29.99 -0.49
CA VAL A 26 -5.33 -29.32 0.09
C VAL A 26 -5.28 -27.82 -0.14
N TRP A 27 -6.42 -27.29 -0.57
CA TRP A 27 -6.66 -25.85 -0.63
C TRP A 27 -7.67 -25.45 0.45
N VAL A 28 -7.23 -24.62 1.40
CA VAL A 28 -8.06 -24.24 2.55
C VAL A 28 -8.56 -22.82 2.38
N GLY A 29 -9.86 -22.69 2.16
CA GLY A 29 -10.57 -21.41 2.22
C GLY A 29 -11.00 -21.15 3.67
N ALA A 30 -10.43 -20.15 4.33
CA ALA A 30 -10.65 -19.95 5.74
C ALA A 30 -11.13 -18.51 6.03
N SER A 31 -12.19 -18.36 6.83
CA SER A 31 -12.63 -17.05 7.32
C SER A 31 -11.75 -16.54 8.48
N ALA A 32 -12.02 -15.33 8.94
CA ALA A 32 -11.27 -14.74 10.04
C ALA A 32 -11.48 -15.53 11.37
N GLY A 33 -10.40 -15.82 12.09
CA GLY A 33 -10.48 -16.48 13.40
C GLY A 33 -10.78 -17.98 13.36
N THR A 34 -10.75 -18.65 12.19
CA THR A 34 -11.08 -20.07 12.04
C THR A 34 -9.93 -21.03 12.34
N GLY A 35 -8.78 -20.50 12.76
CA GLY A 35 -7.63 -21.32 13.16
C GLY A 35 -6.72 -21.74 12.00
N LYS A 36 -6.54 -20.90 10.96
CA LYS A 36 -5.62 -21.12 9.83
C LYS A 36 -4.24 -21.63 10.28
N THR A 37 -3.57 -20.87 11.15
CA THR A 37 -2.25 -21.23 11.68
C THR A 37 -2.26 -22.57 12.45
N LYS A 38 -3.38 -22.89 13.14
CA LYS A 38 -3.53 -24.18 13.82
C LYS A 38 -3.54 -25.33 12.80
N VAL A 39 -4.36 -25.24 11.76
CA VAL A 39 -4.46 -26.30 10.74
C VAL A 39 -3.14 -26.51 10.01
N LEU A 40 -2.42 -25.43 9.72
CA LEU A 40 -1.10 -25.49 9.11
C LEU A 40 -0.08 -26.14 10.06
N THR A 41 -0.09 -25.78 11.35
CA THR A 41 0.74 -26.42 12.39
C THR A 41 0.39 -27.92 12.54
N ASP A 42 -0.91 -28.25 12.60
CA ASP A 42 -1.40 -29.62 12.72
C ASP A 42 -0.96 -30.47 11.52
N ARG A 43 -0.97 -29.89 10.30
CA ARG A 43 -0.47 -30.57 9.11
C ARG A 43 1.02 -30.87 9.18
N VAL A 44 1.85 -29.91 9.59
CA VAL A 44 3.31 -30.13 9.77
C VAL A 44 3.55 -31.25 10.79
N LEU A 45 2.83 -31.22 11.92
CA LEU A 45 2.94 -32.27 12.97
C LEU A 45 2.53 -33.62 12.44
N ARG A 46 1.46 -33.73 11.64
CA ARG A 46 1.01 -35.01 11.05
C ARG A 46 2.00 -35.54 10.02
N LEU A 47 2.62 -34.66 9.21
CA LEU A 47 3.67 -35.06 8.27
C LEU A 47 4.90 -35.59 8.99
N LEU A 48 5.36 -34.94 10.06
CA LEU A 48 6.48 -35.40 10.90
C LEU A 48 6.17 -36.72 11.60
N LEU A 49 4.94 -36.92 12.07
CA LEU A 49 4.48 -38.20 12.65
C LEU A 49 4.40 -39.32 11.60
N GLY A 50 4.18 -38.97 10.32
CA GLY A 50 4.15 -39.87 9.17
C GLY A 50 5.53 -40.18 8.57
N ASP A 51 6.62 -39.93 9.32
CA ASP A 51 8.01 -40.16 8.91
C ASP A 51 8.57 -39.24 7.82
N THR A 52 7.90 -38.13 7.54
CA THR A 52 8.49 -37.08 6.68
C THR A 52 9.63 -36.41 7.42
N LYS A 53 10.81 -36.34 6.79
CA LYS A 53 11.98 -35.71 7.37
C LYS A 53 11.79 -34.19 7.45
N PRO A 54 12.23 -33.51 8.53
CA PRO A 54 12.06 -32.04 8.68
C PRO A 54 12.61 -31.22 7.52
N GLU A 55 13.75 -31.59 6.93
CA GLU A 55 14.37 -30.91 5.79
C GLU A 55 13.55 -30.98 4.49
N ARG A 56 12.54 -31.89 4.41
CA ARG A 56 11.68 -32.07 3.24
C ARG A 56 10.39 -31.25 3.29
N LEU A 57 10.17 -30.56 4.40
CA LEU A 57 9.04 -29.66 4.59
C LEU A 57 9.46 -28.22 4.28
N LEU A 58 8.74 -27.56 3.38
CA LEU A 58 8.92 -26.13 3.09
C LEU A 58 7.64 -25.40 3.46
N CYS A 59 7.71 -24.54 4.49
CA CYS A 59 6.62 -23.67 4.90
C CYS A 59 6.95 -22.23 4.48
N LEU A 60 6.17 -21.70 3.57
CA LEU A 60 6.31 -20.35 3.05
C LEU A 60 5.29 -19.43 3.73
N THR A 61 5.78 -18.33 4.31
CA THR A 61 4.96 -17.31 4.96
C THR A 61 5.18 -15.95 4.32
N PHE A 62 4.24 -15.04 4.52
CA PHE A 62 4.34 -13.69 3.97
C PHE A 62 5.29 -12.79 4.78
N THR A 63 5.33 -12.93 6.11
CA THR A 63 6.14 -12.08 7.01
C THR A 63 7.12 -12.88 7.86
N LYS A 64 8.25 -12.25 8.23
CA LYS A 64 9.21 -12.85 9.18
C LYS A 64 8.57 -13.15 10.54
N ALA A 65 7.67 -12.28 11.00
CA ALA A 65 6.94 -12.45 12.25
C ALA A 65 6.04 -13.71 12.21
N ALA A 66 5.30 -13.94 11.13
CA ALA A 66 4.47 -15.13 10.95
C ALA A 66 5.33 -16.42 10.91
N ALA A 67 6.48 -16.38 10.25
CA ALA A 67 7.43 -17.49 10.24
C ALA A 67 7.95 -17.81 11.65
N ALA A 68 8.34 -16.80 12.41
CA ALA A 68 8.82 -16.97 13.80
C ALA A 68 7.70 -17.48 14.73
N GLU A 69 6.48 -16.94 14.63
CA GLU A 69 5.32 -17.39 15.42
C GLU A 69 5.03 -18.87 15.14
N MET A 70 4.99 -19.27 13.87
CA MET A 70 4.77 -20.67 13.48
C MET A 70 5.87 -21.58 14.02
N ALA A 71 7.14 -21.20 13.89
CA ALA A 71 8.27 -21.95 14.40
C ALA A 71 8.21 -22.12 15.94
N ASN A 72 7.93 -21.02 16.67
CA ASN A 72 7.78 -21.03 18.12
C ASN A 72 6.63 -21.94 18.56
N ARG A 73 5.50 -21.86 17.86
CA ARG A 73 4.33 -22.71 18.16
C ARG A 73 4.61 -24.19 17.95
N LEU A 74 5.26 -24.55 16.85
CA LEU A 74 5.69 -25.93 16.58
C LEU A 74 6.67 -26.42 17.64
N ASN A 75 7.69 -25.64 17.95
CA ASN A 75 8.67 -25.99 18.98
C ASN A 75 8.02 -26.16 20.36
N THR A 76 7.08 -25.30 20.74
CA THR A 76 6.34 -25.42 22.00
C THR A 76 5.53 -26.71 22.07
N VAL A 77 4.84 -27.10 20.97
CA VAL A 77 4.07 -28.34 20.91
C VAL A 77 4.98 -29.55 20.98
N LEU A 78 6.07 -29.57 20.18
CA LEU A 78 7.02 -30.70 20.15
C LEU A 78 7.77 -30.87 21.47
N ALA A 79 8.19 -29.79 22.11
CA ALA A 79 8.80 -29.81 23.44
C ALA A 79 7.82 -30.32 24.49
N GLY A 80 6.55 -29.93 24.40
CA GLY A 80 5.49 -30.47 25.26
C GLY A 80 5.30 -31.96 25.09
N TRP A 81 5.30 -32.50 23.87
CA TRP A 81 5.17 -33.91 23.62
C TRP A 81 6.33 -34.76 24.20
N ALA A 82 7.54 -34.19 24.22
CA ALA A 82 8.72 -34.88 24.76
C ALA A 82 8.60 -35.21 26.26
N VAL A 83 7.90 -34.36 27.04
CA VAL A 83 7.80 -34.47 28.52
C VAL A 83 6.40 -34.81 29.03
N MET A 84 5.39 -34.87 28.15
CA MET A 84 3.98 -35.11 28.50
C MET A 84 3.78 -36.53 29.03
N PRO A 85 2.93 -36.81 30.06
CA PRO A 85 2.52 -38.14 30.44
C PRO A 85 1.92 -38.96 29.28
N ASP A 86 2.05 -40.28 29.31
CA ASP A 86 1.65 -41.15 28.18
C ASP A 86 0.16 -41.01 27.83
N ASP A 87 -0.71 -41.03 28.84
CA ASP A 87 -2.16 -40.90 28.62
C ASP A 87 -2.50 -39.57 27.96
N ALA A 88 -1.93 -38.49 28.48
CA ALA A 88 -2.17 -37.14 27.92
C ALA A 88 -1.58 -36.98 26.50
N LEU A 89 -0.45 -37.59 26.21
CA LEU A 89 0.14 -37.63 24.89
C LEU A 89 -0.74 -38.45 23.92
N ALA A 90 -1.23 -39.61 24.37
CA ALA A 90 -2.12 -40.44 23.57
C ALA A 90 -3.41 -39.69 23.18
N ASP A 91 -4.04 -38.99 24.14
CA ASP A 91 -5.23 -38.18 23.90
C ASP A 91 -4.92 -37.02 22.90
N ARG A 92 -3.75 -36.41 23.07
CA ARG A 92 -3.35 -35.30 22.18
C ARG A 92 -3.11 -35.75 20.75
N LEU A 93 -2.44 -36.92 20.58
CA LEU A 93 -2.21 -37.51 19.27
C LEU A 93 -3.51 -38.01 18.64
N ALA A 94 -4.39 -38.64 19.41
CA ALA A 94 -5.72 -39.03 18.94
C ALA A 94 -6.57 -37.85 18.48
N ALA A 95 -6.54 -36.74 19.21
CA ALA A 95 -7.22 -35.50 18.79
C ALA A 95 -6.65 -34.95 17.47
N LEU A 96 -5.34 -35.08 17.23
CA LEU A 96 -4.66 -34.62 16.03
C LEU A 96 -4.92 -35.51 14.81
N THR A 97 -4.83 -36.84 14.97
CA THR A 97 -4.91 -37.81 13.87
C THR A 97 -6.29 -38.37 13.63
N GLY A 98 -7.13 -38.42 14.65
CA GLY A 98 -8.45 -39.07 14.66
C GLY A 98 -8.42 -40.50 15.15
N ASP A 99 -7.22 -41.12 15.29
CA ASP A 99 -7.01 -42.51 15.67
C ASP A 99 -6.17 -42.58 16.94
N LEU A 100 -6.40 -43.61 17.75
CA LEU A 100 -5.53 -43.90 18.91
C LEU A 100 -4.11 -44.23 18.43
N PRO A 101 -3.06 -43.61 19.00
CA PRO A 101 -1.69 -43.85 18.58
C PRO A 101 -1.24 -45.22 19.06
N ASP A 102 -0.48 -45.94 18.25
CA ASP A 102 0.28 -47.12 18.66
C ASP A 102 1.59 -46.75 19.40
N ALA A 103 2.28 -47.73 19.95
CA ALA A 103 3.51 -47.52 20.71
C ALA A 103 4.65 -46.91 19.86
N GLU A 104 4.65 -47.18 18.56
CA GLU A 104 5.64 -46.60 17.63
C GLU A 104 5.41 -45.10 17.41
N ARG A 105 4.18 -44.71 17.16
CA ARG A 105 3.80 -43.28 17.04
C ARG A 105 4.05 -42.52 18.33
N MET A 106 3.79 -43.11 19.50
CA MET A 106 4.10 -42.49 20.79
C MET A 106 5.60 -42.26 20.95
N THR A 107 6.41 -43.27 20.65
CA THR A 107 7.87 -43.16 20.69
C THR A 107 8.40 -42.13 19.71
N ARG A 108 7.84 -42.10 18.48
CA ARG A 108 8.20 -41.13 17.46
C ARG A 108 7.87 -39.70 17.92
N ALA A 109 6.66 -39.46 18.41
CA ALA A 109 6.23 -38.16 18.92
C ALA A 109 7.20 -37.57 19.95
N ARG A 110 7.69 -38.40 20.90
CA ARG A 110 8.66 -37.99 21.90
C ARG A 110 10.04 -37.61 21.33
N ARG A 111 10.44 -38.22 20.22
CA ARG A 111 11.75 -38.02 19.57
C ARG A 111 11.73 -36.83 18.61
N LEU A 112 10.56 -36.41 18.12
CA LEU A 112 10.44 -35.37 17.08
C LEU A 112 11.13 -34.06 17.47
N PHE A 113 11.01 -33.64 18.74
CA PHE A 113 11.67 -32.38 19.18
C PHE A 113 13.19 -32.44 18.99
N ALA A 114 13.83 -33.52 19.47
CA ALA A 114 15.26 -33.73 19.29
C ALA A 114 15.63 -33.85 17.80
N GLN A 115 14.84 -34.58 17.02
CA GLN A 115 15.05 -34.76 15.59
C GLN A 115 14.97 -33.44 14.81
N VAL A 116 14.05 -32.55 15.16
CA VAL A 116 13.94 -31.22 14.55
C VAL A 116 15.12 -30.36 14.95
N LEU A 117 15.57 -30.39 16.21
CA LEU A 117 16.74 -29.63 16.67
C LEU A 117 18.06 -30.12 16.01
N ASP A 118 18.20 -31.43 15.82
CA ASP A 118 19.39 -32.04 15.20
C ASP A 118 19.42 -31.86 13.68
N THR A 119 18.31 -31.38 13.06
CA THR A 119 18.24 -31.17 11.61
C THR A 119 19.05 -29.95 11.23
N PRO A 120 20.03 -30.06 10.32
CA PRO A 120 20.82 -28.92 9.85
C PRO A 120 19.92 -27.83 9.23
N GLY A 121 19.94 -26.65 9.83
CA GLY A 121 19.06 -25.53 9.42
C GLY A 121 17.61 -25.62 9.93
N GLY A 122 17.26 -26.64 10.72
CA GLY A 122 15.93 -26.82 11.31
C GLY A 122 14.82 -27.07 10.28
N LEU A 123 13.57 -26.84 10.68
CA LEU A 123 12.43 -26.79 9.78
C LEU A 123 12.53 -25.55 8.86
N LYS A 124 12.32 -25.74 7.56
CA LYS A 124 12.33 -24.64 6.60
C LYS A 124 11.02 -23.83 6.67
N ILE A 125 10.88 -23.07 7.75
CA ILE A 125 9.76 -22.12 7.95
C ILE A 125 10.31 -20.72 7.69
N GLN A 126 9.99 -20.14 6.56
CA GLN A 126 10.64 -18.91 6.12
C GLN A 126 9.77 -18.08 5.15
N THR A 127 10.12 -16.83 4.96
CA THR A 127 9.46 -16.02 3.92
C THR A 127 9.89 -16.46 2.53
N ILE A 128 9.05 -16.17 1.53
CA ILE A 128 9.38 -16.47 0.12
C ILE A 128 10.72 -15.85 -0.27
N HIS A 129 10.99 -14.61 0.15
CA HIS A 129 12.27 -13.92 -0.12
C HIS A 129 13.47 -14.63 0.54
N ALA A 130 13.33 -15.11 1.77
CA ALA A 130 14.39 -15.85 2.43
C ALA A 130 14.68 -17.19 1.73
N PHE A 131 13.64 -17.85 1.22
CA PHE A 131 13.78 -19.03 0.39
C PHE A 131 14.53 -18.72 -0.91
N CYS A 132 14.12 -17.67 -1.65
CA CYS A 132 14.80 -17.24 -2.86
C CYS A 132 16.28 -16.94 -2.61
N GLN A 133 16.58 -16.17 -1.56
CA GLN A 133 17.96 -15.85 -1.19
C GLN A 133 18.80 -17.09 -0.89
N ALA A 134 18.24 -18.04 -0.15
CA ALA A 134 18.92 -19.31 0.16
C ALA A 134 19.19 -20.14 -1.10
N LEU A 135 18.22 -20.15 -2.03
CA LEU A 135 18.35 -20.85 -3.30
C LEU A 135 19.42 -20.22 -4.21
N LEU A 136 19.38 -18.89 -4.38
CA LEU A 136 20.34 -18.16 -5.19
C LEU A 136 21.76 -18.25 -4.63
N ARG A 137 21.93 -18.28 -3.30
CA ARG A 137 23.23 -18.54 -2.67
C ARG A 137 23.75 -19.95 -2.94
N ARG A 138 22.89 -20.91 -3.18
CA ARG A 138 23.27 -22.29 -3.50
C ARG A 138 23.60 -22.48 -4.98
N PHE A 139 22.97 -21.71 -5.86
CA PHE A 139 23.08 -21.83 -7.32
C PHE A 139 23.37 -20.47 -8.00
N PRO A 140 24.39 -19.72 -7.55
CA PRO A 140 24.62 -18.37 -8.05
C PRO A 140 25.07 -18.35 -9.53
N LEU A 141 25.86 -19.32 -9.95
CA LEU A 141 26.37 -19.40 -11.33
C LEU A 141 25.25 -19.76 -12.30
N GLU A 142 24.39 -20.69 -11.91
CA GLU A 142 23.24 -21.11 -12.70
C GLU A 142 22.22 -19.98 -12.82
N ALA A 143 22.12 -19.12 -11.81
CA ALA A 143 21.28 -17.93 -11.83
C ALA A 143 21.94 -16.73 -12.55
N GLY A 144 23.19 -16.86 -13.00
CA GLY A 144 23.92 -15.76 -13.65
C GLY A 144 24.24 -14.58 -12.73
N ILE A 145 24.33 -14.80 -11.41
CA ILE A 145 24.61 -13.77 -10.41
C ILE A 145 25.97 -13.96 -9.74
N ALA A 146 26.51 -12.90 -9.17
CA ALA A 146 27.78 -12.96 -8.44
C ALA A 146 27.63 -13.85 -7.20
N PRO A 147 28.55 -14.82 -6.93
CA PRO A 147 28.47 -15.70 -5.77
C PRO A 147 28.49 -14.98 -4.41
N HIS A 148 29.05 -13.79 -4.37
CA HIS A 148 29.17 -12.94 -3.17
C HIS A 148 28.10 -11.83 -3.13
N PHE A 149 26.97 -12.02 -3.80
CA PHE A 149 25.94 -11.01 -3.82
C PHE A 149 25.42 -10.69 -2.41
N GLU A 150 25.10 -9.44 -2.22
CA GLU A 150 24.44 -8.91 -1.02
C GLU A 150 23.02 -8.45 -1.34
N VAL A 151 22.11 -8.65 -0.39
CA VAL A 151 20.75 -8.15 -0.51
C VAL A 151 20.70 -6.78 0.14
N MET A 152 20.43 -5.76 -0.66
CA MET A 152 20.33 -4.40 -0.17
C MET A 152 19.01 -4.13 0.56
N ASP A 153 19.04 -3.21 1.48
CA ASP A 153 17.86 -2.70 2.15
C ASP A 153 17.06 -1.72 1.25
N GLU A 154 15.90 -1.30 1.71
CA GLU A 154 15.02 -0.39 0.95
C GLU A 154 15.66 0.99 0.74
N GLN A 155 16.50 1.43 1.67
CA GLN A 155 17.18 2.73 1.59
C GLN A 155 18.27 2.73 0.52
N THR A 156 19.16 1.75 0.53
CA THR A 156 20.20 1.55 -0.49
C THR A 156 19.58 1.38 -1.88
N ALA A 157 18.48 0.61 -1.99
CA ALA A 157 17.74 0.45 -3.23
C ALA A 157 17.21 1.79 -3.77
N ARG A 158 16.64 2.62 -2.89
CA ARG A 158 16.14 3.96 -3.24
C ARG A 158 17.26 4.90 -3.69
N GLU A 159 18.41 4.91 -3.01
CA GLU A 159 19.57 5.72 -3.40
C GLU A 159 20.09 5.35 -4.78
N LEU A 160 20.24 4.06 -5.05
CA LEU A 160 20.70 3.58 -6.36
C LEU A 160 19.70 3.93 -7.47
N LEU A 161 18.41 3.90 -7.16
CA LEU A 161 17.37 4.31 -8.08
C LEU A 161 17.41 5.80 -8.38
N LEU A 162 17.58 6.66 -7.35
CA LEU A 162 17.76 8.09 -7.51
C LEU A 162 19.00 8.40 -8.34
N ALA A 163 20.12 7.72 -8.08
CA ALA A 163 21.34 7.85 -8.87
C ALA A 163 21.16 7.40 -10.34
N ALA A 164 20.39 6.34 -10.58
CA ALA A 164 20.06 5.88 -11.93
C ALA A 164 19.18 6.91 -12.66
N ARG A 165 18.17 7.47 -11.97
CA ARG A 165 17.32 8.56 -12.48
C ARG A 165 18.15 9.79 -12.86
N ASP A 166 19.04 10.25 -11.99
CA ASP A 166 19.86 11.42 -12.23
C ASP A 166 20.83 11.22 -13.40
N ARG A 167 21.37 10.01 -13.57
CA ARG A 167 22.18 9.64 -14.74
C ARG A 167 21.36 9.64 -16.03
N MET A 168 20.15 9.12 -15.99
CA MET A 168 19.22 9.12 -17.12
C MET A 168 18.87 10.57 -17.52
N LEU A 169 18.54 11.44 -16.55
CA LEU A 169 18.27 12.85 -16.79
C LEU A 169 19.49 13.59 -17.39
N THR A 170 20.68 13.31 -16.86
CA THR A 170 21.94 13.87 -17.39
C THR A 170 22.17 13.42 -18.84
N LYS A 171 21.97 12.14 -19.16
CA LYS A 171 22.10 11.61 -20.51
C LYS A 171 21.12 12.26 -21.49
N ALA A 172 19.86 12.48 -21.05
CA ALA A 172 18.85 13.19 -21.84
C ALA A 172 19.24 14.65 -22.10
N ARG A 173 19.71 15.36 -21.06
CA ARG A 173 20.14 16.77 -21.15
C ARG A 173 21.36 16.97 -22.05
N ASP A 174 22.34 16.07 -22.00
CA ASP A 174 23.60 16.21 -22.76
C ASP A 174 23.41 16.02 -24.27
N GLY A 175 22.20 15.74 -24.74
CA GLY A 175 21.85 15.66 -26.17
C GLY A 175 22.47 14.48 -26.91
N ARG A 176 23.11 13.55 -26.20
CA ARG A 176 23.75 12.35 -26.81
C ARG A 176 22.72 11.32 -27.30
N ASP A 177 21.50 11.43 -26.81
CA ASP A 177 20.38 10.57 -27.16
C ASP A 177 19.14 11.46 -27.40
N ALA A 178 18.93 11.83 -28.66
CA ALA A 178 17.84 12.72 -29.05
C ALA A 178 16.47 12.12 -28.70
N ALA A 179 16.29 10.81 -28.87
CA ALA A 179 15.02 10.16 -28.57
C ALA A 179 14.70 10.16 -27.06
N LEU A 180 15.73 10.07 -26.21
CA LEU A 180 15.57 10.17 -24.76
C LEU A 180 15.24 11.63 -24.34
N ALA A 181 15.87 12.63 -24.98
CA ALA A 181 15.59 14.03 -24.75
C ALA A 181 14.15 14.40 -25.15
N GLU A 182 13.68 13.93 -26.30
CA GLU A 182 12.30 14.10 -26.76
C GLU A 182 11.30 13.43 -25.80
N ALA A 183 11.62 12.22 -25.33
CA ALA A 183 10.80 11.52 -24.36
C ALA A 183 10.70 12.27 -23.03
N LEU A 184 11.81 12.81 -22.53
CA LEU A 184 11.82 13.63 -21.31
C LEU A 184 10.97 14.89 -21.48
N ASP A 185 11.12 15.61 -22.58
CA ASP A 185 10.31 16.80 -22.88
C ASP A 185 8.81 16.45 -22.97
N ALA A 186 8.46 15.35 -23.63
CA ALA A 186 7.08 14.89 -23.74
C ALA A 186 6.44 14.53 -22.38
N VAL A 187 7.20 13.95 -21.45
CA VAL A 187 6.71 13.60 -20.11
C VAL A 187 6.63 14.85 -19.22
N THR A 188 7.68 15.69 -19.20
CA THR A 188 7.75 16.87 -18.32
C THR A 188 6.75 17.97 -18.68
N ARG A 189 6.32 18.06 -19.93
CA ARG A 189 5.19 18.95 -20.33
C ARG A 189 3.86 18.54 -19.67
N ARG A 190 3.71 17.33 -19.19
CA ARG A 190 2.47 16.75 -18.66
C ARG A 190 2.54 16.38 -17.20
N ALA A 191 3.73 16.21 -16.65
CA ALA A 191 4.00 15.84 -15.26
C ALA A 191 4.92 16.87 -14.62
N GLY A 192 4.51 17.45 -13.49
CA GLY A 192 5.39 18.24 -12.63
C GLY A 192 6.45 17.36 -11.95
N GLU A 193 7.39 17.96 -11.25
CA GLU A 193 8.54 17.28 -10.63
C GLU A 193 8.11 16.15 -9.68
N GLU A 194 7.17 16.40 -8.79
CA GLU A 194 6.63 15.40 -7.85
C GLU A 194 5.97 14.22 -8.58
N THR A 195 5.14 14.52 -9.59
CA THR A 195 4.48 13.48 -10.41
C THR A 195 5.50 12.68 -11.21
N PHE A 196 6.55 13.32 -11.72
CA PHE A 196 7.64 12.63 -12.43
C PHE A 196 8.36 11.64 -11.51
N GLY A 197 8.70 12.04 -10.28
CA GLY A 197 9.26 11.14 -9.27
C GLY A 197 8.37 9.93 -9.03
N ALA A 198 7.08 10.16 -8.75
CA ALA A 198 6.10 9.10 -8.52
C ALA A 198 5.94 8.14 -9.72
N LEU A 199 6.05 8.64 -10.97
CA LEU A 199 6.04 7.80 -12.18
C LEU A 199 7.27 6.88 -12.26
N MET A 200 8.45 7.41 -11.93
CA MET A 200 9.68 6.62 -11.93
C MET A 200 9.65 5.52 -10.86
N ASP A 201 9.14 5.83 -9.67
CA ASP A 201 8.95 4.86 -8.59
C ASP A 201 7.94 3.77 -8.99
N ALA A 202 6.82 4.17 -9.61
CA ALA A 202 5.81 3.23 -10.10
C ALA A 202 6.37 2.28 -11.18
N LEU A 203 7.17 2.80 -12.14
CA LEU A 203 7.83 1.97 -13.14
C LEU A 203 8.80 0.96 -12.51
N THR A 204 9.51 1.37 -11.48
CA THR A 204 10.43 0.49 -10.75
C THR A 204 9.69 -0.61 -10.03
N GLY A 205 8.59 -0.29 -9.37
CA GLY A 205 7.71 -1.28 -8.71
C GLY A 205 7.13 -2.30 -9.69
N GLU A 206 6.89 -1.92 -10.95
CA GLU A 206 6.33 -2.78 -11.99
C GLU A 206 7.40 -3.41 -12.91
N ARG A 207 8.69 -3.31 -12.57
CA ARG A 207 9.79 -3.71 -13.48
C ARG A 207 9.73 -5.17 -13.92
N GLY A 208 9.33 -6.09 -13.05
CA GLY A 208 9.18 -7.51 -13.41
C GLY A 208 8.15 -7.74 -14.51
N ARG A 209 7.00 -7.07 -14.38
CA ARG A 209 5.93 -7.11 -15.38
C ARG A 209 6.36 -6.41 -16.68
N LEU A 210 7.03 -5.27 -16.55
CA LEU A 210 7.54 -4.53 -17.71
C LEU A 210 8.61 -5.31 -18.47
N THR A 211 9.55 -5.97 -17.78
CA THR A 211 10.56 -6.83 -18.41
C THR A 211 9.92 -7.97 -19.19
N ARG A 212 8.89 -8.62 -18.65
CA ARG A 212 8.13 -9.66 -19.38
C ARG A 212 7.45 -9.11 -20.63
N LEU A 213 6.82 -7.94 -20.54
CA LEU A 213 6.19 -7.31 -21.70
C LEU A 213 7.20 -6.95 -22.79
N LEU A 214 8.35 -6.40 -22.41
CA LEU A 214 9.42 -6.10 -23.36
C LEU A 214 9.93 -7.38 -24.05
N ALA A 215 10.15 -8.45 -23.30
CA ALA A 215 10.56 -9.74 -23.86
C ALA A 215 9.48 -10.32 -24.80
N LYS A 216 8.21 -10.31 -24.40
CA LYS A 216 7.07 -10.81 -25.20
C LYS A 216 6.92 -10.08 -26.52
N HIS A 217 7.13 -8.77 -26.54
CA HIS A 217 6.93 -7.93 -27.72
C HIS A 217 8.21 -7.67 -28.51
N GLY A 218 9.33 -8.32 -28.17
CA GLY A 218 10.60 -8.17 -28.89
C GLY A 218 11.29 -6.82 -28.65
N GLY A 219 11.07 -6.20 -27.51
CA GLY A 219 11.67 -4.94 -27.08
C GLY A 219 10.71 -3.77 -27.01
N LEU A 220 11.26 -2.57 -26.80
CA LEU A 220 10.49 -1.35 -26.59
C LEU A 220 9.62 -0.99 -27.79
N ASP A 221 10.17 -1.05 -29.00
CA ASP A 221 9.45 -0.64 -30.21
C ASP A 221 8.27 -1.60 -30.50
N GLY A 222 8.46 -2.89 -30.26
CA GLY A 222 7.37 -3.88 -30.40
C GLY A 222 6.28 -3.68 -29.36
N LEU A 223 6.64 -3.35 -28.11
CA LEU A 223 5.67 -3.02 -27.07
C LEU A 223 4.89 -1.74 -27.41
N VAL A 224 5.56 -0.68 -27.87
CA VAL A 224 4.90 0.56 -28.33
C VAL A 224 3.96 0.28 -29.50
N ALA A 225 4.37 -0.58 -30.47
CA ALA A 225 3.50 -0.96 -31.57
C ALA A 225 2.25 -1.71 -31.09
N ALA A 226 2.37 -2.61 -30.12
CA ALA A 226 1.23 -3.31 -29.52
C ALA A 226 0.28 -2.34 -28.78
N ILE A 227 0.82 -1.35 -28.05
CA ILE A 227 0.05 -0.29 -27.39
C ILE A 227 -0.72 0.54 -28.43
N ASN A 228 -0.04 0.99 -29.50
CA ASN A 228 -0.67 1.75 -30.58
C ASN A 228 -1.82 0.96 -31.21
N ALA A 229 -1.63 -0.31 -31.51
CA ALA A 229 -2.66 -1.18 -32.05
C ALA A 229 -3.87 -1.33 -31.10
N ARG A 230 -3.61 -1.45 -29.80
CA ARG A 230 -4.67 -1.59 -28.76
C ARG A 230 -5.50 -0.32 -28.57
N ILE A 231 -4.86 0.84 -28.68
CA ILE A 231 -5.51 2.16 -28.60
C ILE A 231 -6.17 2.54 -29.95
N GLY A 232 -5.81 1.89 -31.04
CA GLY A 232 -6.35 2.17 -32.38
C GLY A 232 -5.71 3.36 -33.07
N VAL A 233 -4.41 3.61 -32.82
CA VAL A 233 -3.64 4.67 -33.47
C VAL A 233 -2.59 4.10 -34.43
N THR A 234 -2.32 4.83 -35.50
CA THR A 234 -1.29 4.45 -36.48
C THR A 234 0.10 4.85 -35.97
N ALA A 235 1.08 3.97 -36.11
CA ALA A 235 2.45 4.28 -35.72
C ALA A 235 2.97 5.54 -36.44
N GLY A 236 3.51 6.48 -35.69
CA GLY A 236 4.05 7.75 -36.21
C GLY A 236 2.99 8.79 -36.61
N GLU A 237 1.70 8.52 -36.43
CA GLU A 237 0.66 9.54 -36.63
C GLU A 237 0.71 10.57 -35.51
N THR A 238 0.71 11.86 -35.88
CA THR A 238 0.71 12.98 -34.93
C THR A 238 -0.68 13.62 -34.80
N GLU A 239 -0.91 14.38 -33.71
CA GLU A 239 -2.14 15.16 -33.53
C GLU A 239 -2.36 16.12 -34.71
N ASP A 240 -1.29 16.81 -35.16
CA ASP A 240 -1.38 17.75 -36.27
C ASP A 240 -1.79 17.07 -37.59
N GLN A 241 -1.29 15.86 -37.83
CA GLN A 241 -1.69 15.06 -39.00
C GLN A 241 -3.14 14.61 -38.92
N ALA A 242 -3.62 14.20 -37.72
CA ALA A 242 -5.02 13.84 -37.51
C ALA A 242 -5.96 15.04 -37.70
N ILE A 243 -5.59 16.22 -37.16
CA ILE A 243 -6.35 17.48 -37.36
C ILE A 243 -6.33 17.86 -38.85
N ALA A 244 -5.17 17.85 -39.50
CA ALA A 244 -5.06 18.15 -40.91
C ALA A 244 -5.91 17.23 -41.79
N ALA A 245 -5.94 15.93 -41.48
CA ALA A 245 -6.80 14.96 -42.17
C ALA A 245 -8.29 15.27 -42.01
N ALA A 246 -8.69 15.62 -40.77
CA ALA A 246 -10.07 15.98 -40.45
C ALA A 246 -10.52 17.34 -41.02
N CYS A 247 -9.59 18.21 -41.41
CA CYS A 247 -9.83 19.50 -42.01
C CYS A 247 -9.91 19.46 -43.55
N ARG A 248 -9.74 18.33 -44.21
CA ARG A 248 -9.88 18.16 -45.65
C ARG A 248 -11.33 18.25 -46.09
N ASP A 249 -11.59 18.78 -47.27
CA ASP A 249 -12.96 18.94 -47.81
C ASP A 249 -13.79 17.65 -47.84
N ALA A 250 -13.15 16.49 -48.06
CA ALA A 250 -13.79 15.19 -48.06
C ALA A 250 -14.16 14.70 -46.63
N ALA A 251 -13.69 15.34 -45.55
CA ALA A 251 -13.84 14.88 -44.19
C ALA A 251 -15.11 15.38 -43.48
N PHE A 252 -15.78 16.41 -44.02
CA PHE A 252 -16.97 17.04 -43.44
C PHE A 252 -17.93 17.58 -44.50
N ASP A 253 -19.21 17.80 -44.11
CA ASP A 253 -20.21 18.37 -45.03
C ASP A 253 -20.04 19.90 -45.15
N GLY A 254 -19.09 20.35 -45.98
CA GLY A 254 -18.83 21.77 -46.20
C GLY A 254 -20.04 22.51 -46.82
N ALA A 255 -20.86 21.86 -47.64
CA ALA A 255 -22.06 22.45 -48.24
C ALA A 255 -23.17 22.65 -47.19
N GLY A 256 -23.38 21.68 -46.32
CA GLY A 256 -24.31 21.78 -45.21
C GLY A 256 -23.90 22.87 -44.20
N LEU A 257 -22.61 22.85 -43.79
CA LEU A 257 -22.08 23.87 -42.87
C LEU A 257 -22.17 25.28 -43.45
N LYS A 258 -21.96 25.47 -44.75
CA LYS A 258 -22.13 26.79 -45.39
C LYS A 258 -23.57 27.26 -45.29
N ARG A 259 -24.56 26.42 -45.58
CA ARG A 259 -25.99 26.77 -45.46
C ARG A 259 -26.38 27.04 -44.01
N ALA A 260 -25.84 26.30 -43.06
CA ALA A 260 -26.06 26.51 -41.62
C ALA A 260 -25.45 27.84 -41.17
N MET A 261 -24.27 28.16 -41.62
CA MET A 261 -23.58 29.45 -41.35
C MET A 261 -24.39 30.63 -41.91
N GLU A 262 -24.87 30.56 -43.17
CA GLU A 262 -25.72 31.56 -43.78
C GLU A 262 -27.03 31.80 -42.99
N ALA A 263 -27.63 30.74 -42.47
CA ALA A 263 -28.81 30.81 -41.60
C ALA A 263 -28.49 31.46 -40.24
N LEU A 264 -27.38 31.09 -39.60
CA LEU A 264 -26.93 31.70 -38.35
C LEU A 264 -26.61 33.21 -38.49
N ALA A 265 -26.09 33.61 -39.64
CA ALA A 265 -25.79 35.01 -39.93
C ALA A 265 -27.01 35.94 -39.89
N GLN A 266 -28.21 35.37 -40.05
CA GLN A 266 -29.49 36.09 -39.94
C GLN A 266 -30.05 36.10 -38.51
N GLY A 267 -29.43 35.36 -37.58
CA GLY A 267 -29.88 35.19 -36.20
C GLY A 267 -29.43 36.26 -35.23
N SER A 268 -29.45 35.90 -33.95
CA SER A 268 -29.01 36.76 -32.85
C SER A 268 -27.49 37.03 -32.90
N LYS A 269 -27.00 37.90 -32.02
CA LYS A 269 -25.56 38.18 -31.88
C LYS A 269 -24.76 36.89 -31.66
N THR A 270 -25.25 36.02 -30.78
CA THR A 270 -24.60 34.71 -30.50
C THR A 270 -24.59 33.79 -31.73
N ASP A 271 -25.65 33.80 -32.55
CA ASP A 271 -25.68 33.05 -33.81
C ASP A 271 -24.67 33.59 -34.79
N LYS A 272 -24.59 34.94 -34.92
CA LYS A 272 -23.60 35.62 -35.77
C LYS A 272 -22.16 35.35 -35.34
N ASP A 273 -21.88 35.35 -34.06
CA ASP A 273 -20.55 35.04 -33.53
C ASP A 273 -20.14 33.60 -33.92
N ARG A 274 -21.08 32.63 -33.89
CA ARG A 274 -20.84 31.25 -34.34
C ARG A 274 -20.69 31.16 -35.86
N ALA A 275 -21.54 31.91 -36.60
CA ALA A 275 -21.42 32.00 -38.06
C ALA A 275 -20.02 32.45 -38.46
N ALA A 276 -19.47 33.46 -37.79
CA ALA A 276 -18.13 33.98 -38.04
C ALA A 276 -17.05 32.91 -37.83
N LEU A 277 -17.14 32.04 -36.76
CA LEU A 277 -16.20 30.97 -36.51
C LEU A 277 -16.26 29.87 -37.61
N ILE A 278 -17.45 29.58 -38.10
CA ILE A 278 -17.66 28.60 -39.19
C ILE A 278 -17.16 29.17 -40.51
N ASP A 279 -17.48 30.44 -40.80
CA ASP A 279 -17.06 31.15 -42.03
C ASP A 279 -15.53 31.23 -42.13
N GLU A 280 -14.89 31.65 -41.04
CA GLU A 280 -13.42 31.71 -40.94
C GLU A 280 -12.72 30.36 -41.22
N PHE A 281 -13.33 29.24 -40.80
CA PHE A 281 -12.84 27.91 -41.10
C PHE A 281 -13.09 27.48 -42.57
N LEU A 282 -14.26 27.79 -43.11
CA LEU A 282 -14.63 27.43 -44.48
C LEU A 282 -13.89 28.28 -45.53
N ALA A 283 -13.74 29.59 -45.28
CA ALA A 283 -13.13 30.55 -46.23
C ALA A 283 -11.62 30.34 -46.43
N HIS A 284 -10.92 29.69 -45.45
CA HIS A 284 -9.46 29.56 -45.47
C HIS A 284 -9.01 28.11 -45.49
N PRO A 285 -9.20 27.34 -46.58
CA PRO A 285 -8.90 25.90 -46.63
C PRO A 285 -7.45 25.54 -46.24
N ALA A 286 -6.48 26.39 -46.62
CA ALA A 286 -5.06 26.17 -46.30
C ALA A 286 -4.71 26.37 -44.80
N GLU A 287 -5.53 27.12 -44.08
CA GLU A 287 -5.29 27.49 -42.68
C GLU A 287 -6.21 26.74 -41.69
N ARG A 288 -7.05 25.84 -42.15
CA ARG A 288 -8.06 25.15 -41.32
C ARG A 288 -7.44 24.42 -40.12
N THR A 289 -6.26 23.84 -40.28
CA THR A 289 -5.55 23.17 -39.18
C THR A 289 -5.23 24.17 -38.06
N ALA A 290 -4.72 25.34 -38.39
CA ALA A 290 -4.44 26.38 -37.39
C ALA A 290 -5.72 26.99 -36.79
N ARG A 291 -6.82 27.03 -37.55
CA ARG A 291 -8.12 27.57 -37.15
C ARG A 291 -9.03 26.57 -36.46
N TYR A 292 -8.63 25.28 -36.41
CA TYR A 292 -9.43 24.17 -35.85
C TYR A 292 -9.90 24.44 -34.42
N ALA A 293 -9.00 24.91 -33.55
CA ALA A 293 -9.33 25.20 -32.15
C ALA A 293 -10.43 26.29 -32.02
N ALA A 294 -10.38 27.33 -32.84
CA ALA A 294 -11.42 28.38 -32.88
C ALA A 294 -12.73 27.86 -33.47
N TYR A 295 -12.66 27.10 -34.58
CA TYR A 295 -13.81 26.48 -35.22
C TYR A 295 -14.60 25.60 -34.25
N ARG A 296 -13.90 24.78 -33.48
CA ARG A 296 -14.48 23.89 -32.49
C ARG A 296 -15.38 24.66 -31.48
N LEU A 297 -15.05 25.89 -31.13
CA LEU A 297 -15.83 26.74 -30.21
C LEU A 297 -17.23 27.12 -30.76
N ALA A 298 -17.50 26.92 -32.04
CA ALA A 298 -18.86 27.08 -32.56
C ALA A 298 -19.82 26.03 -31.97
N PHE A 299 -19.35 24.83 -31.65
CA PHE A 299 -20.14 23.67 -31.21
C PHE A 299 -19.92 23.31 -29.74
N PHE A 300 -18.73 23.62 -29.18
CA PHE A 300 -18.34 23.26 -27.83
C PHE A 300 -18.11 24.49 -26.95
N THR A 301 -18.19 24.31 -25.64
CA THR A 301 -17.77 25.28 -24.65
C THR A 301 -16.23 25.31 -24.55
N LYS A 302 -15.67 26.26 -23.79
CA LYS A 302 -14.22 26.30 -23.52
C LYS A 302 -13.78 25.08 -22.70
N GLU A 303 -14.67 24.52 -21.91
CA GLU A 303 -14.48 23.32 -21.09
C GLU A 303 -14.57 22.02 -21.93
N GLY A 304 -14.97 22.11 -23.21
CA GLY A 304 -15.06 20.99 -24.13
C GLY A 304 -16.40 20.27 -24.15
N GLU A 305 -17.39 20.76 -23.46
CA GLU A 305 -18.74 20.22 -23.47
C GLU A 305 -19.54 20.69 -24.70
N VAL A 306 -20.40 19.83 -25.22
CA VAL A 306 -21.31 20.20 -26.30
C VAL A 306 -22.24 21.31 -25.80
N ARG A 307 -22.37 22.37 -26.57
CA ARG A 307 -23.26 23.51 -26.22
C ARG A 307 -24.71 23.03 -26.16
N SER A 308 -25.38 23.31 -25.06
CA SER A 308 -26.79 22.98 -24.86
C SER A 308 -27.74 23.66 -25.88
N ARG A 309 -27.31 24.76 -26.48
CA ARG A 309 -28.09 25.53 -27.48
C ARG A 309 -27.19 25.90 -28.65
N LEU A 310 -27.41 25.30 -29.80
CA LEU A 310 -26.59 25.44 -31.00
C LEU A 310 -27.06 26.58 -31.91
N ALA A 311 -28.35 26.87 -31.94
CA ALA A 311 -28.96 27.98 -32.67
C ALA A 311 -30.16 28.56 -31.89
N THR A 312 -30.57 29.78 -32.18
CA THR A 312 -31.79 30.37 -31.60
C THR A 312 -33.04 29.79 -32.29
N LYS A 313 -34.20 29.84 -31.61
CA LYS A 313 -35.46 29.34 -32.13
C LYS A 313 -35.79 29.98 -33.49
N ALA A 314 -35.53 31.25 -33.67
CA ALA A 314 -35.80 31.95 -34.92
C ALA A 314 -35.01 31.33 -36.11
N VAL A 315 -33.77 30.93 -35.87
CA VAL A 315 -32.93 30.28 -36.90
C VAL A 315 -33.39 28.84 -37.15
N THR A 316 -33.73 28.09 -36.10
CA THR A 316 -34.22 26.70 -36.23
C THR A 316 -35.58 26.66 -36.94
N ASP A 317 -36.46 27.63 -36.69
CA ASP A 317 -37.77 27.73 -37.38
C ASP A 317 -37.59 28.06 -38.88
N SER A 318 -36.60 28.94 -39.22
CA SER A 318 -36.30 29.29 -40.61
C SER A 318 -35.53 28.24 -41.39
N PHE A 319 -34.67 27.46 -40.72
CA PHE A 319 -33.85 26.39 -41.31
C PHE A 319 -33.79 25.15 -40.40
N PRO A 320 -34.85 24.35 -40.37
CA PRO A 320 -34.95 23.20 -39.48
C PRO A 320 -33.80 22.18 -39.63
N ALA A 321 -33.26 22.04 -40.84
CA ALA A 321 -32.16 21.12 -41.14
C ALA A 321 -30.83 21.46 -40.41
N ILE A 322 -30.71 22.68 -39.84
CA ILE A 322 -29.49 23.12 -39.17
C ILE A 322 -29.09 22.22 -38.01
N LEU A 323 -30.06 21.68 -37.24
CA LEU A 323 -29.79 20.84 -36.09
C LEU A 323 -29.15 19.50 -36.55
N GLY A 324 -29.68 18.84 -37.60
CA GLY A 324 -29.10 17.61 -38.13
C GLY A 324 -27.69 17.81 -38.72
N ILE A 325 -27.43 18.98 -39.37
CA ILE A 325 -26.07 19.32 -39.85
C ILE A 325 -25.11 19.46 -38.68
N PHE A 326 -25.52 20.14 -37.62
CA PHE A 326 -24.70 20.33 -36.44
C PHE A 326 -24.51 19.05 -35.63
N GLU A 327 -25.51 18.20 -35.50
CA GLU A 327 -25.40 16.90 -34.86
C GLU A 327 -24.36 16.02 -35.56
N GLN A 328 -24.40 15.94 -36.89
CA GLN A 328 -23.37 15.21 -37.65
C GLN A 328 -21.97 15.76 -37.48
N GLU A 329 -21.85 17.10 -37.46
CA GLU A 329 -20.55 17.73 -37.29
C GLU A 329 -20.03 17.57 -35.86
N ILE A 330 -20.85 17.68 -34.83
CA ILE A 330 -20.52 17.44 -33.44
C ILE A 330 -20.04 15.99 -33.27
N GLU A 331 -20.77 15.01 -33.84
CA GLU A 331 -20.38 13.60 -33.78
C GLU A 331 -19.01 13.37 -34.43
N ARG A 332 -18.75 14.03 -35.58
CA ARG A 332 -17.45 13.99 -36.26
C ARG A 332 -16.34 14.59 -35.40
N LEU A 333 -16.58 15.76 -34.77
CA LEU A 333 -15.62 16.42 -33.90
C LEU A 333 -15.37 15.61 -32.61
N LEU A 334 -16.38 14.97 -32.04
CA LEU A 334 -16.23 14.07 -30.89
C LEU A 334 -15.37 12.86 -31.23
N ARG A 335 -15.55 12.27 -32.42
CA ARG A 335 -14.68 11.17 -32.91
C ARG A 335 -13.24 11.64 -33.07
N LEU A 336 -13.02 12.85 -33.61
CA LEU A 336 -11.68 13.43 -33.71
C LEU A 336 -11.08 13.71 -32.33
N ASP A 337 -11.84 14.27 -31.38
CA ASP A 337 -11.39 14.47 -30.00
C ASP A 337 -11.00 13.15 -29.33
N GLY A 338 -11.74 12.07 -29.54
CA GLY A 338 -11.39 10.74 -29.09
C GLY A 338 -10.06 10.26 -29.69
N LYS A 339 -9.87 10.46 -31.01
CA LYS A 339 -8.61 10.09 -31.69
C LYS A 339 -7.42 10.92 -31.19
N LEU A 340 -7.61 12.23 -30.95
CA LEU A 340 -6.54 13.08 -30.41
C LEU A 340 -6.14 12.67 -28.99
N ARG A 341 -7.10 12.28 -28.13
CA ARG A 341 -6.81 11.71 -26.82
C ARG A 341 -6.04 10.40 -26.94
N ALA A 342 -6.46 9.50 -27.82
CA ALA A 342 -5.79 8.25 -28.10
C ALA A 342 -4.31 8.46 -28.52
N LEU A 343 -4.05 9.40 -29.44
CA LEU A 343 -2.69 9.76 -29.86
C LEU A 343 -1.85 10.32 -28.71
N ARG A 344 -2.45 11.13 -27.82
CA ARG A 344 -1.77 11.67 -26.63
C ARG A 344 -1.40 10.58 -25.64
N VAL A 345 -2.30 9.68 -25.35
CA VAL A 345 -2.06 8.52 -24.44
C VAL A 345 -0.96 7.63 -25.02
N ALA A 346 -1.01 7.32 -26.31
CA ALA A 346 0.00 6.51 -26.98
C ALA A 346 1.39 7.17 -26.92
N ALA A 347 1.48 8.44 -27.30
CA ALA A 347 2.72 9.21 -27.29
C ALA A 347 3.30 9.39 -25.86
N SER A 348 2.44 9.69 -24.89
CA SER A 348 2.85 9.82 -23.49
C SER A 348 3.35 8.50 -22.92
N THR A 349 2.65 7.40 -23.20
CA THR A 349 3.03 6.06 -22.77
C THR A 349 4.36 5.64 -23.40
N ALA A 350 4.54 5.84 -24.70
CA ALA A 350 5.79 5.52 -25.39
C ALA A 350 6.98 6.33 -24.83
N ALA A 351 6.79 7.62 -24.58
CA ALA A 351 7.80 8.46 -23.95
C ALA A 351 8.17 7.99 -22.54
N LEU A 352 7.17 7.69 -21.71
CA LEU A 352 7.40 7.19 -20.36
C LEU A 352 8.11 5.83 -20.34
N LEU A 353 7.72 4.90 -21.22
CA LEU A 353 8.36 3.60 -21.38
C LEU A 353 9.84 3.73 -21.79
N ARG A 354 10.16 4.68 -22.66
CA ARG A 354 11.55 4.96 -23.07
C ARG A 354 12.41 5.45 -21.93
N LEU A 355 11.91 6.39 -21.12
CA LEU A 355 12.59 6.84 -19.92
C LEU A 355 12.74 5.72 -18.89
N GLY A 356 11.68 4.96 -18.66
CA GLY A 356 11.66 3.84 -17.71
C GLY A 356 12.65 2.73 -18.12
N ALA A 357 12.69 2.35 -19.39
CA ALA A 357 13.60 1.34 -19.90
C ALA A 357 15.08 1.74 -19.70
N GLU A 358 15.43 3.00 -19.99
CA GLU A 358 16.79 3.50 -19.78
C GLU A 358 17.14 3.56 -18.29
N MET A 359 16.25 4.07 -17.44
CA MET A 359 16.44 4.14 -16.01
C MET A 359 16.64 2.75 -15.39
N LEU A 360 15.79 1.78 -15.75
CA LEU A 360 15.89 0.41 -15.25
C LEU A 360 17.17 -0.28 -15.74
N ALA A 361 17.60 -0.01 -16.98
CA ALA A 361 18.88 -0.52 -17.50
C ALA A 361 20.09 0.08 -16.75
N LEU A 362 20.03 1.36 -16.39
CA LEU A 362 21.07 1.99 -15.56
C LEU A 362 21.09 1.43 -14.15
N TYR A 363 19.92 1.26 -13.54
CA TYR A 363 19.77 0.67 -12.20
C TYR A 363 20.31 -0.78 -12.17
N ALA A 364 19.94 -1.61 -13.13
CA ALA A 364 20.43 -2.99 -13.24
C ALA A 364 21.97 -3.04 -13.37
N ARG A 365 22.56 -2.20 -14.22
CA ARG A 365 24.04 -2.13 -14.40
C ARG A 365 24.76 -1.74 -13.11
N VAL A 366 24.21 -0.81 -12.32
CA VAL A 366 24.82 -0.42 -11.05
C VAL A 366 24.75 -1.56 -10.04
N LYS A 367 23.62 -2.24 -9.93
CA LYS A 367 23.45 -3.42 -9.06
C LYS A 367 24.43 -4.53 -9.43
N GLU A 368 24.49 -4.87 -10.70
CA GLU A 368 25.41 -5.91 -11.23
C GLU A 368 26.87 -5.57 -10.92
N SER A 369 27.30 -4.32 -11.17
CA SER A 369 28.68 -3.87 -10.90
C SER A 369 29.08 -3.92 -9.43
N ARG A 370 28.13 -3.91 -8.51
CA ARG A 370 28.33 -3.95 -7.05
C ARG A 370 27.95 -5.29 -6.45
N ALA A 371 27.53 -6.27 -7.25
CA ALA A 371 26.99 -7.56 -6.78
C ALA A 371 25.84 -7.41 -5.79
N LEU A 372 24.92 -6.45 -6.05
CA LEU A 372 23.75 -6.16 -5.20
C LEU A 372 22.47 -6.70 -5.83
N LEU A 373 21.60 -7.23 -4.99
CA LEU A 373 20.23 -7.60 -5.36
C LEU A 373 19.24 -6.91 -4.41
N ASP A 374 18.12 -6.45 -4.94
CA ASP A 374 16.99 -6.03 -4.12
C ASP A 374 15.98 -7.18 -3.94
N TYR A 375 14.94 -6.94 -3.14
CA TYR A 375 13.96 -7.97 -2.81
C TYR A 375 13.22 -8.53 -4.04
N ASP A 376 12.90 -7.68 -5.03
CA ASP A 376 12.24 -8.15 -6.25
C ASP A 376 13.20 -8.97 -7.13
N ASP A 377 14.50 -8.60 -7.17
CA ASP A 377 15.50 -9.39 -7.91
C ASP A 377 15.61 -10.81 -7.38
N LEU A 378 15.48 -11.01 -6.06
CA LEU A 378 15.49 -12.35 -5.48
C LEU A 378 14.40 -13.24 -6.10
N ILE A 379 13.18 -12.68 -6.24
CA ILE A 379 12.05 -13.42 -6.81
C ILE A 379 12.26 -13.63 -8.31
N LEU A 380 12.60 -12.57 -9.04
CA LEU A 380 12.77 -12.62 -10.49
C LEU A 380 13.92 -13.56 -10.89
N ALA A 381 15.10 -13.44 -10.26
CA ALA A 381 16.23 -14.30 -10.54
C ALA A 381 15.95 -15.77 -10.18
N THR A 382 15.23 -16.02 -9.07
CA THR A 382 14.83 -17.38 -8.71
C THR A 382 13.82 -17.95 -9.70
N ARG A 383 12.82 -17.17 -10.10
CA ARG A 383 11.86 -17.56 -11.12
C ARG A 383 12.60 -17.92 -12.43
N ASP A 384 13.48 -17.05 -12.90
CA ASP A 384 14.24 -17.25 -14.13
C ASP A 384 15.17 -18.48 -14.06
N LEU A 385 15.76 -18.73 -12.88
CA LEU A 385 16.56 -19.93 -12.61
C LEU A 385 15.73 -21.21 -12.73
N LEU A 386 14.48 -21.19 -12.23
CA LEU A 386 13.60 -22.38 -12.24
C LEU A 386 12.84 -22.56 -13.57
N HIS A 387 12.75 -21.53 -14.41
CA HIS A 387 12.19 -21.58 -15.76
C HIS A 387 13.26 -21.56 -16.87
N GLY A 388 14.55 -21.45 -16.50
CA GLY A 388 15.67 -21.37 -17.43
C GLY A 388 15.77 -22.57 -18.37
N GLY A 389 16.42 -22.34 -19.55
CA GLY A 389 16.42 -23.26 -20.67
C GLY A 389 16.88 -24.70 -20.34
N GLU A 390 16.64 -25.61 -21.32
CA GLU A 390 16.86 -27.07 -21.21
C GLU A 390 18.19 -27.41 -20.55
N GLY A 391 18.12 -27.93 -19.33
CA GLY A 391 19.26 -28.43 -18.55
C GLY A 391 19.52 -27.74 -17.22
N VAL A 392 19.50 -26.38 -17.12
CA VAL A 392 19.81 -25.67 -15.87
C VAL A 392 18.67 -25.78 -14.88
N ALA A 393 17.47 -25.43 -15.29
CA ALA A 393 16.28 -25.55 -14.45
C ALA A 393 16.07 -27.00 -13.99
N ALA A 394 16.16 -27.97 -14.89
CA ALA A 394 16.07 -29.40 -14.56
C ALA A 394 17.15 -29.85 -13.57
N TRP A 395 18.39 -29.35 -13.69
CA TRP A 395 19.47 -29.63 -12.76
C TRP A 395 19.19 -29.06 -11.36
N VAL A 396 18.79 -27.80 -11.30
CA VAL A 396 18.45 -27.13 -10.02
C VAL A 396 17.28 -27.83 -9.35
N LEU A 397 16.22 -28.12 -10.09
CA LEU A 397 15.05 -28.86 -9.61
C LEU A 397 15.44 -30.26 -9.16
N TYR A 398 16.24 -31.00 -9.92
CA TYR A 398 16.76 -32.30 -9.51
C TYR A 398 17.56 -32.22 -8.21
N LYS A 399 18.38 -31.19 -8.03
CA LYS A 399 19.11 -30.97 -6.76
C LYS A 399 18.19 -30.55 -5.61
N LEU A 400 17.09 -29.87 -5.90
CA LEU A 400 16.04 -29.53 -4.95
C LEU A 400 15.09 -30.71 -4.70
N ASP A 401 14.82 -31.51 -5.74
CA ASP A 401 13.89 -32.63 -5.73
C ASP A 401 14.33 -33.73 -4.75
N GLY A 402 15.65 -33.81 -4.44
CA GLY A 402 16.16 -34.59 -3.31
C GLY A 402 15.78 -34.04 -1.94
N GLY A 403 15.14 -32.87 -1.83
CA GLY A 403 14.98 -32.16 -0.56
C GLY A 403 13.66 -31.47 -0.25
N ILE A 404 12.62 -31.54 -1.10
CA ILE A 404 11.30 -30.93 -0.80
C ILE A 404 10.21 -31.89 -1.28
N ASP A 405 9.43 -32.43 -0.34
CA ASP A 405 8.28 -33.30 -0.64
C ASP A 405 6.95 -32.59 -0.37
N HIS A 406 6.92 -31.63 0.55
CA HIS A 406 5.70 -30.92 0.88
C HIS A 406 5.94 -29.41 0.93
N VAL A 407 5.11 -28.66 0.18
CA VAL A 407 5.09 -27.20 0.16
C VAL A 407 3.83 -26.72 0.85
N LEU A 408 3.99 -25.91 1.90
CA LEU A 408 2.89 -25.31 2.66
C LEU A 408 2.95 -23.79 2.54
N ILE A 409 1.84 -23.17 2.19
CA ILE A 409 1.75 -21.73 1.96
C ILE A 409 0.73 -21.13 2.92
N ASP A 410 1.18 -20.23 3.78
CA ASP A 410 0.32 -19.43 4.66
C ASP A 410 0.00 -18.09 4.02
N GLU A 411 -1.21 -17.55 4.32
CA GLU A 411 -1.73 -16.31 3.76
C GLU A 411 -1.60 -16.25 2.22
N ALA A 412 -1.94 -17.35 1.56
CA ALA A 412 -1.73 -17.54 0.12
C ALA A 412 -2.43 -16.48 -0.77
N GLN A 413 -3.49 -15.79 -0.26
CA GLN A 413 -4.16 -14.70 -0.96
C GLN A 413 -3.31 -13.41 -1.07
N ASP A 414 -2.18 -13.32 -0.35
CA ASP A 414 -1.28 -12.19 -0.40
C ASP A 414 -0.07 -12.41 -1.34
N THR A 415 0.02 -13.59 -1.94
CA THR A 415 1.07 -13.96 -2.88
C THR A 415 0.87 -13.25 -4.21
N ASN A 416 1.93 -12.62 -4.74
CA ASN A 416 1.89 -11.95 -6.04
C ASN A 416 2.09 -12.93 -7.22
N PRO A 417 1.80 -12.53 -8.49
CA PRO A 417 1.92 -13.42 -9.64
C PRO A 417 3.31 -14.06 -9.82
N GLU A 418 4.38 -13.28 -9.62
CA GLU A 418 5.75 -13.78 -9.77
C GLU A 418 6.10 -14.83 -8.70
N GLN A 419 5.59 -14.65 -7.49
CA GLN A 419 5.74 -15.63 -6.41
C GLN A 419 4.93 -16.91 -6.68
N TRP A 420 3.77 -16.80 -7.31
CA TRP A 420 3.01 -17.97 -7.74
C TRP A 420 3.71 -18.73 -8.86
N GLU A 421 4.29 -18.05 -9.85
CA GLU A 421 5.12 -18.69 -10.89
C GLU A 421 6.26 -19.52 -10.26
N LEU A 422 6.91 -18.97 -9.21
CA LEU A 422 7.92 -19.68 -8.44
C LEU A 422 7.39 -20.96 -7.77
N ILE A 423 6.21 -20.86 -7.11
CA ILE A 423 5.57 -21.98 -6.44
C ILE A 423 5.15 -23.05 -7.45
N GLU A 424 4.61 -22.65 -8.60
CA GLU A 424 4.28 -23.57 -9.70
C GLU A 424 5.51 -24.33 -10.16
N ALA A 425 6.63 -23.64 -10.43
CA ALA A 425 7.87 -24.28 -10.86
C ALA A 425 8.42 -25.26 -9.82
N LEU A 426 8.35 -24.93 -8.53
CA LEU A 426 8.79 -25.81 -7.45
C LEU A 426 7.93 -27.08 -7.31
N THR A 427 6.66 -27.01 -7.71
CA THR A 427 5.68 -28.09 -7.54
C THR A 427 5.32 -28.82 -8.83
N ASP A 428 5.87 -28.43 -9.99
CA ASP A 428 5.60 -29.07 -11.26
C ASP A 428 5.87 -30.57 -11.23
N GLU A 429 7.00 -30.99 -10.67
CA GLU A 429 7.35 -32.39 -10.51
C GLU A 429 6.43 -33.17 -9.56
N PHE A 430 5.64 -32.47 -8.72
CA PHE A 430 4.68 -33.13 -7.83
C PHE A 430 3.52 -33.74 -8.62
N PHE A 431 3.24 -33.24 -9.79
CA PHE A 431 2.13 -33.63 -10.66
C PHE A 431 2.60 -34.32 -11.95
N ALA A 432 3.91 -34.57 -12.14
CA ALA A 432 4.49 -35.18 -13.34
C ALA A 432 4.43 -36.72 -13.34
N GLY A 433 3.30 -37.34 -12.95
CA GLY A 433 3.06 -38.77 -12.99
C GLY A 433 3.78 -39.56 -11.89
N LEU A 434 3.85 -40.92 -12.04
CA LEU A 434 4.62 -41.79 -11.16
C LEU A 434 6.10 -41.58 -11.42
N GLY A 435 6.72 -40.64 -10.70
CA GLY A 435 8.15 -40.42 -10.71
C GLY A 435 8.90 -41.68 -10.18
N ALA A 436 10.26 -41.67 -10.33
CA ALA A 436 11.13 -42.77 -9.85
C ALA A 436 11.09 -43.02 -8.33
N ARG A 437 10.26 -42.30 -7.57
CA ARG A 437 10.10 -42.41 -6.13
C ARG A 437 8.62 -42.59 -5.79
N GLU A 438 8.31 -43.59 -4.98
CA GLU A 438 6.99 -43.90 -4.41
C GLU A 438 6.52 -42.89 -3.31
N GLN A 439 7.24 -41.76 -3.11
CA GLN A 439 6.93 -40.83 -2.03
C GLN A 439 5.78 -39.89 -2.40
N VAL A 440 4.84 -39.74 -1.46
CA VAL A 440 3.71 -38.77 -1.60
C VAL A 440 4.24 -37.35 -1.48
N ARG A 441 3.99 -36.56 -2.50
CA ARG A 441 4.31 -35.13 -2.53
C ARG A 441 3.03 -34.32 -2.59
N THR A 442 2.93 -33.28 -1.77
CA THR A 442 1.70 -32.49 -1.65
C THR A 442 1.94 -31.00 -1.60
N ILE A 443 1.00 -30.25 -2.12
CA ILE A 443 0.87 -28.81 -1.88
C ILE A 443 -0.27 -28.55 -0.89
N PHE A 444 -0.05 -27.60 0.02
CA PHE A 444 -1.05 -27.10 0.94
C PHE A 444 -1.06 -25.57 0.89
N ALA A 445 -2.19 -24.99 0.55
CA ALA A 445 -2.35 -23.54 0.56
C ALA A 445 -3.51 -23.17 1.48
N VAL A 446 -3.28 -22.23 2.40
CA VAL A 446 -4.32 -21.68 3.25
C VAL A 446 -4.41 -20.17 3.08
N GLY A 447 -5.65 -19.69 2.91
CA GLY A 447 -5.89 -18.27 2.70
C GLY A 447 -7.34 -17.86 2.93
N ASP A 448 -7.56 -16.55 2.98
CA ASP A 448 -8.87 -15.93 3.03
C ASP A 448 -8.94 -14.81 1.98
N VAL A 449 -9.66 -15.05 0.90
CA VAL A 449 -9.86 -14.09 -0.20
C VAL A 449 -10.40 -12.75 0.30
N LYS A 450 -11.22 -12.76 1.36
CA LYS A 450 -11.80 -11.59 1.99
C LYS A 450 -10.77 -10.73 2.75
N GLN A 451 -9.60 -11.32 3.07
CA GLN A 451 -8.49 -10.64 3.73
C GLN A 451 -7.33 -10.28 2.79
N SER A 452 -7.53 -10.33 1.47
CA SER A 452 -6.56 -9.85 0.48
C SER A 452 -6.56 -8.33 0.43
N ILE A 453 -5.58 -7.69 1.11
CA ILE A 453 -5.47 -6.23 1.29
C ILE A 453 -4.07 -5.69 0.95
N TYR A 454 -3.25 -6.44 0.22
CA TYR A 454 -1.89 -6.07 -0.19
C TYR A 454 -1.76 -5.85 -1.70
N SER A 455 -2.77 -5.22 -2.32
CA SER A 455 -2.69 -4.90 -3.76
C SER A 455 -1.52 -3.98 -4.09
N PHE A 456 -1.12 -3.10 -3.16
CA PHE A 456 0.07 -2.26 -3.30
C PHE A 456 1.39 -3.07 -3.34
N GLN A 457 1.39 -4.33 -2.91
CA GLN A 457 2.47 -5.30 -3.10
C GLN A 457 2.19 -6.27 -4.26
N ARG A 458 1.28 -5.91 -5.15
CA ARG A 458 0.87 -6.67 -6.33
C ARG A 458 0.16 -8.00 -6.02
N ALA A 459 -0.36 -8.19 -4.80
CA ALA A 459 -1.23 -9.30 -4.51
C ALA A 459 -2.55 -9.15 -5.28
N GLU A 460 -2.91 -10.15 -6.07
CA GLU A 460 -4.12 -10.16 -6.89
C GLU A 460 -5.07 -11.28 -6.46
N ARG A 461 -6.30 -10.90 -6.03
CA ARG A 461 -7.34 -11.86 -5.68
C ARG A 461 -7.64 -12.87 -6.80
N ALA A 462 -7.69 -12.37 -8.04
CA ALA A 462 -7.97 -13.20 -9.20
C ALA A 462 -6.91 -14.29 -9.39
N GLU A 463 -5.66 -13.99 -9.06
CA GLU A 463 -4.56 -14.94 -9.14
C GLU A 463 -4.70 -16.09 -8.15
N PHE A 464 -5.07 -15.80 -6.89
CA PHE A 464 -5.36 -16.83 -5.89
C PHE A 464 -6.45 -17.81 -6.36
N ILE A 465 -7.53 -17.28 -6.99
CA ILE A 465 -8.63 -18.10 -7.52
C ILE A 465 -8.16 -18.91 -8.74
N ARG A 466 -7.39 -18.30 -9.64
CA ARG A 466 -6.80 -18.96 -10.82
C ARG A 466 -5.90 -20.12 -10.40
N MET A 467 -5.04 -19.89 -9.41
CA MET A 467 -4.10 -20.91 -8.91
C MET A 467 -4.82 -22.09 -8.27
N ARG A 468 -5.90 -21.85 -7.52
CA ARG A 468 -6.76 -22.93 -7.01
C ARG A 468 -7.26 -23.84 -8.13
N ALA A 469 -7.77 -23.23 -9.20
CA ALA A 469 -8.27 -23.97 -10.35
C ALA A 469 -7.16 -24.73 -11.09
N SER A 470 -6.00 -24.10 -11.29
CA SER A 470 -4.82 -24.69 -11.94
C SER A 470 -4.30 -25.90 -11.16
N PHE A 471 -4.10 -25.79 -9.85
CA PHE A 471 -3.63 -26.93 -9.04
C PHE A 471 -4.64 -28.07 -8.93
N ARG A 472 -5.93 -27.78 -8.87
CA ARG A 472 -6.99 -28.79 -8.94
C ARG A 472 -6.94 -29.58 -10.25
N GLU A 473 -6.81 -28.88 -11.39
CA GLU A 473 -6.70 -29.51 -12.69
C GLU A 473 -5.47 -30.39 -12.81
N ARG A 474 -4.29 -29.89 -12.38
CA ARG A 474 -3.03 -30.63 -12.38
C ARG A 474 -3.12 -31.89 -11.51
N ALA A 475 -3.71 -31.79 -10.31
CA ALA A 475 -3.90 -32.95 -9.42
C ALA A 475 -4.81 -34.00 -10.08
N SER A 476 -5.92 -33.56 -10.72
CA SER A 476 -6.83 -34.44 -11.43
C SER A 476 -6.17 -35.16 -12.59
N LEU A 477 -5.41 -34.44 -13.42
CA LEU A 477 -4.66 -35.01 -14.54
C LEU A 477 -3.59 -36.02 -14.11
N ALA A 478 -2.96 -35.78 -12.96
CA ALA A 478 -1.95 -36.67 -12.37
C ALA A 478 -2.56 -37.84 -11.57
N GLY A 479 -3.89 -37.92 -11.44
CA GLY A 479 -4.56 -38.94 -10.61
C GLY A 479 -4.23 -38.87 -9.13
N LYS A 480 -3.93 -37.64 -8.61
CA LYS A 480 -3.59 -37.40 -7.21
C LYS A 480 -4.75 -36.82 -6.42
N ASP A 481 -4.78 -37.12 -5.12
CA ASP A 481 -5.82 -36.65 -4.22
C ASP A 481 -5.76 -35.13 -4.05
N TRP A 482 -6.93 -34.51 -4.26
CA TRP A 482 -7.13 -33.08 -4.07
C TRP A 482 -8.36 -32.83 -3.19
N ALA A 483 -8.25 -31.91 -2.23
CA ALA A 483 -9.35 -31.47 -1.41
C ALA A 483 -9.44 -29.94 -1.32
N GLU A 484 -10.65 -29.43 -1.40
CA GLU A 484 -10.95 -28.03 -1.07
C GLU A 484 -11.76 -28.02 0.22
N VAL A 485 -11.21 -27.38 1.26
CA VAL A 485 -11.80 -27.37 2.60
C VAL A 485 -12.12 -25.95 3.03
N GLY A 486 -13.40 -25.71 3.34
CA GLY A 486 -13.86 -24.45 3.92
C GLY A 486 -13.79 -24.49 5.46
N LEU A 487 -13.11 -23.51 6.06
CA LEU A 487 -13.15 -23.30 7.50
C LEU A 487 -14.07 -22.12 7.81
N THR A 488 -15.25 -22.39 8.34
CA THR A 488 -16.30 -21.38 8.60
C THR A 488 -16.47 -21.05 10.07
N THR A 489 -16.08 -21.95 11.00
CA THR A 489 -16.23 -21.74 12.45
C THR A 489 -15.13 -20.83 13.00
N SER A 490 -15.52 -19.66 13.47
CA SER A 490 -14.62 -18.71 14.14
C SER A 490 -14.48 -19.00 15.62
N PHE A 491 -13.23 -19.11 16.08
CA PHE A 491 -12.87 -19.28 17.49
C PHE A 491 -12.53 -17.95 18.19
N ARG A 492 -12.48 -16.87 17.42
CA ARG A 492 -12.02 -15.53 17.87
C ARG A 492 -13.14 -14.71 18.45
N SER A 493 -14.13 -14.40 17.65
CA SER A 493 -15.10 -13.36 17.93
C SER A 493 -16.43 -13.93 18.44
N THR A 494 -17.15 -13.10 19.20
CA THR A 494 -18.50 -13.41 19.71
C THR A 494 -19.55 -13.25 18.61
N GLN A 495 -20.75 -13.75 18.88
CA GLN A 495 -21.90 -13.67 17.96
C GLN A 495 -22.26 -12.23 17.57
N ALA A 496 -22.17 -11.28 18.52
CA ALA A 496 -22.50 -9.87 18.23
C ALA A 496 -21.57 -9.26 17.17
N VAL A 497 -20.26 -9.58 17.24
CA VAL A 497 -19.30 -9.06 16.27
C VAL A 497 -19.48 -9.73 14.90
N LEU A 498 -19.62 -11.07 14.86
CA LEU A 498 -19.73 -11.79 13.58
C LEU A 498 -21.08 -11.59 12.91
N GLY A 499 -22.16 -11.46 13.68
CA GLY A 499 -23.48 -11.13 13.16
C GLY A 499 -23.48 -9.79 12.44
N LEU A 500 -22.84 -8.75 13.03
CA LEU A 500 -22.65 -7.48 12.32
C LEU A 500 -21.86 -7.66 11.02
N VAL A 501 -20.74 -8.41 11.05
CA VAL A 501 -19.92 -8.66 9.85
C VAL A 501 -20.77 -9.30 8.76
N ASP A 502 -21.56 -10.31 9.09
CA ASP A 502 -22.43 -10.99 8.13
C ASP A 502 -23.52 -10.05 7.59
N SER A 503 -24.16 -9.26 8.44
CA SER A 503 -25.17 -8.27 8.04
C SER A 503 -24.58 -7.20 7.11
N VAL A 504 -23.40 -6.65 7.41
CA VAL A 504 -22.73 -5.64 6.57
C VAL A 504 -22.40 -6.21 5.18
N PHE A 505 -21.77 -7.38 5.12
CA PHE A 505 -21.24 -7.88 3.84
C PHE A 505 -22.22 -8.70 3.01
N ASN A 506 -23.37 -9.08 3.53
CA ASN A 506 -24.46 -9.62 2.72
C ASN A 506 -25.31 -8.55 2.02
N ALA A 507 -25.14 -7.28 2.38
CA ALA A 507 -25.82 -6.14 1.79
C ALA A 507 -24.96 -5.46 0.68
N ASP A 508 -25.64 -4.89 -0.33
CA ASP A 508 -24.99 -4.02 -1.33
C ASP A 508 -24.80 -2.60 -0.72
N PRO A 509 -23.71 -1.92 -1.04
CA PRO A 509 -22.61 -2.32 -1.93
C PRO A 509 -21.46 -3.05 -1.24
N ALA A 510 -21.53 -3.31 0.08
CA ALA A 510 -20.41 -3.84 0.87
C ALA A 510 -19.95 -5.25 0.41
N ARG A 511 -20.88 -6.07 -0.13
CA ARG A 511 -20.57 -7.42 -0.62
C ARG A 511 -19.60 -7.44 -1.80
N HIS A 512 -19.62 -6.39 -2.65
CA HIS A 512 -18.85 -6.35 -3.89
C HIS A 512 -17.33 -6.41 -3.62
N GLY A 513 -16.67 -7.40 -4.20
CA GLY A 513 -15.23 -7.63 -4.02
C GLY A 513 -14.83 -8.31 -2.70
N VAL A 514 -15.79 -8.63 -1.83
CA VAL A 514 -15.58 -9.41 -0.59
C VAL A 514 -16.11 -10.83 -0.76
N ILE A 515 -17.34 -10.97 -1.25
CA ILE A 515 -18.01 -12.25 -1.46
C ILE A 515 -18.15 -12.52 -2.96
N GLU A 516 -18.11 -13.79 -3.37
CA GLU A 516 -18.36 -14.17 -4.76
C GLU A 516 -19.83 -13.95 -5.13
N PRO A 517 -20.12 -13.60 -6.40
CA PRO A 517 -21.50 -13.46 -6.85
C PRO A 517 -22.31 -14.76 -6.62
N GLY A 518 -23.45 -14.62 -5.96
CA GLY A 518 -24.33 -15.76 -5.64
C GLY A 518 -24.03 -16.48 -4.33
N GLU A 519 -22.94 -16.16 -3.65
CA GLU A 519 -22.64 -16.68 -2.30
C GLU A 519 -23.18 -15.74 -1.21
N ALA A 520 -23.41 -16.28 -0.02
CA ALA A 520 -23.68 -15.53 1.20
C ALA A 520 -22.55 -15.72 2.20
N LEU A 521 -22.26 -14.68 2.99
CA LEU A 521 -21.32 -14.77 4.08
C LEU A 521 -22.03 -15.27 5.33
N GLU A 522 -21.54 -16.35 5.91
CA GLU A 522 -22.03 -16.90 7.15
C GLU A 522 -20.85 -17.35 8.02
N HIS A 523 -20.75 -16.81 9.21
CA HIS A 523 -19.77 -17.20 10.19
C HIS A 523 -20.40 -18.07 11.27
N LEU A 524 -19.92 -19.28 11.45
CA LEU A 524 -20.26 -20.13 12.59
C LEU A 524 -19.44 -19.69 13.80
N VAL A 525 -20.09 -19.44 14.93
CA VAL A 525 -19.46 -18.96 16.15
C VAL A 525 -19.18 -20.10 17.10
N TYR A 526 -17.92 -20.32 17.47
CA TYR A 526 -17.55 -21.30 18.50
C TYR A 526 -17.87 -20.78 19.91
N ARG A 527 -17.72 -19.47 20.14
CA ARG A 527 -17.89 -18.80 21.44
C ARG A 527 -19.39 -18.48 21.74
N THR A 528 -20.23 -19.52 21.58
CA THR A 528 -21.68 -19.38 21.83
C THR A 528 -21.96 -19.07 23.31
N GLY A 529 -22.92 -18.16 23.57
CA GLY A 529 -23.28 -17.75 24.92
C GLY A 529 -22.31 -16.79 25.61
N GLN A 530 -21.21 -16.41 24.96
CA GLN A 530 -20.31 -15.39 25.49
C GLN A 530 -20.82 -13.98 25.11
N ALA A 531 -20.77 -13.05 26.08
CA ALA A 531 -21.20 -11.69 25.88
C ALA A 531 -20.29 -10.97 24.87
N GLY A 532 -20.92 -10.32 23.89
CA GLY A 532 -20.27 -9.45 22.92
C GLY A 532 -21.07 -8.18 22.72
N ARG A 533 -20.41 -7.11 22.26
CA ARG A 533 -21.04 -5.81 22.07
C ARG A 533 -20.49 -5.11 20.83
N VAL A 534 -21.39 -4.55 20.02
CA VAL A 534 -21.04 -3.67 18.91
C VAL A 534 -21.70 -2.32 19.11
N GLU A 535 -20.95 -1.25 18.94
CA GLU A 535 -21.42 0.11 19.13
C GLU A 535 -21.13 0.95 17.89
N LEU A 536 -22.11 1.73 17.47
CA LEU A 536 -21.94 2.79 16.48
C LEU A 536 -22.14 4.13 17.20
N TRP A 537 -21.09 4.91 17.32
CA TRP A 537 -21.17 6.22 17.95
C TRP A 537 -21.57 7.29 16.92
N PRO A 538 -22.33 8.33 17.32
CA PRO A 538 -22.71 9.41 16.41
C PRO A 538 -21.47 10.10 15.84
N LEU A 539 -21.59 10.60 14.61
CA LEU A 539 -20.54 11.38 13.96
C LEU A 539 -20.35 12.73 14.66
N ILE A 540 -19.09 13.11 14.88
CA ILE A 540 -18.76 14.42 15.43
C ILE A 540 -18.85 15.46 14.32
N ALA A 541 -19.85 16.34 14.42
CA ALA A 541 -20.09 17.39 13.42
C ALA A 541 -19.06 18.54 13.52
N PRO A 542 -18.72 19.21 12.41
CA PRO A 542 -17.87 20.39 12.43
C PRO A 542 -18.61 21.58 13.09
N GLU A 543 -17.89 22.37 13.87
CA GLU A 543 -18.45 23.61 14.40
C GLU A 543 -18.65 24.67 13.31
N PRO A 544 -19.63 25.56 13.50
CA PRO A 544 -19.80 26.71 12.63
C PRO A 544 -18.50 27.54 12.59
N ARG A 545 -18.12 27.99 11.39
CA ARG A 545 -16.92 28.78 11.19
C ARG A 545 -17.04 30.07 12.01
N GLN A 546 -16.21 30.25 13.02
CA GLN A 546 -16.02 31.58 13.59
C GLN A 546 -15.41 32.47 12.52
N THR A 547 -16.08 33.54 12.17
CA THR A 547 -15.55 34.59 11.32
C THR A 547 -14.41 35.24 12.11
N LEU A 548 -13.17 34.83 11.79
CA LEU A 548 -11.99 35.52 12.32
C LEU A 548 -12.03 36.95 11.78
N GLU A 549 -11.92 37.94 12.68
CA GLU A 549 -11.71 39.31 12.29
C GLU A 549 -10.45 39.41 11.38
N PRO A 550 -10.42 40.31 10.39
CA PRO A 550 -9.37 40.29 9.34
C PRO A 550 -7.93 40.45 9.82
N TRP A 551 -7.68 40.69 11.10
CA TRP A 551 -6.33 40.98 11.57
C TRP A 551 -6.02 40.69 13.04
N PRO A 552 -6.19 39.46 13.56
CA PRO A 552 -5.16 38.94 14.46
C PRO A 552 -4.24 38.00 13.65
N LEU A 553 -2.93 38.05 13.91
CA LEU A 553 -2.02 36.97 13.53
C LEU A 553 -2.73 35.64 13.82
N PRO A 554 -2.63 34.62 12.93
CA PRO A 554 -3.26 33.32 13.16
C PRO A 554 -2.51 32.62 14.30
N VAL A 555 -2.70 33.14 15.51
CA VAL A 555 -2.21 32.57 16.72
C VAL A 555 -3.23 31.50 17.10
N VAL A 556 -2.91 30.25 16.71
CA VAL A 556 -3.48 29.05 17.30
C VAL A 556 -4.94 28.77 16.89
N VAL A 557 -5.13 28.21 15.70
CA VAL A 557 -6.18 27.20 15.55
C VAL A 557 -5.70 25.98 16.36
N ARG A 558 -6.23 25.78 17.55
CA ARG A 558 -5.88 24.62 18.39
C ARG A 558 -6.39 23.38 17.65
N PRO A 559 -5.52 22.40 17.30
CA PRO A 559 -5.95 21.14 16.67
C PRO A 559 -7.06 20.44 17.48
N GLY A 560 -7.11 20.64 18.80
CA GLY A 560 -8.10 20.06 19.71
C GLY A 560 -9.56 20.51 19.48
N ASP A 561 -9.78 21.61 18.77
CA ASP A 561 -11.15 22.13 18.49
C ASP A 561 -11.70 21.59 17.15
N SER A 562 -10.88 20.84 16.37
CA SER A 562 -11.34 20.17 15.17
C SER A 562 -12.27 18.99 15.50
N PRO A 563 -13.20 18.58 14.61
CA PRO A 563 -14.03 17.40 14.83
C PRO A 563 -13.21 16.14 15.12
N SER A 564 -12.10 15.95 14.44
CA SER A 564 -11.16 14.86 14.68
C SER A 564 -10.48 14.96 16.05
N GLY A 565 -10.06 16.15 16.48
CA GLY A 565 -9.46 16.36 17.80
C GLY A 565 -10.46 16.15 18.95
N ARG A 566 -11.73 16.55 18.75
CA ARG A 566 -12.80 16.25 19.72
C ARG A 566 -13.06 14.76 19.83
N LEU A 567 -13.13 14.05 18.71
CA LEU A 567 -13.28 12.59 18.72
C LEU A 567 -12.09 11.92 19.42
N ALA A 568 -10.86 12.34 19.15
CA ALA A 568 -9.66 11.81 19.81
C ALA A 568 -9.74 11.95 21.34
N ARG A 569 -10.18 13.12 21.84
CA ARG A 569 -10.39 13.36 23.26
C ARG A 569 -11.47 12.44 23.84
N ILE A 570 -12.64 12.32 23.19
CA ILE A 570 -13.74 11.45 23.63
C ILE A 570 -13.28 10.00 23.72
N ILE A 571 -12.56 9.50 22.71
CA ILE A 571 -12.02 8.14 22.72
C ILE A 571 -11.02 7.95 23.88
N ALA A 572 -10.12 8.91 24.10
CA ALA A 572 -9.15 8.83 25.18
C ALA A 572 -9.81 8.82 26.58
N GLU A 573 -10.80 9.69 26.80
CA GLU A 573 -11.59 9.73 28.05
C GLU A 573 -12.37 8.42 28.27
N ARG A 574 -12.96 7.84 27.21
CA ARG A 574 -13.64 6.56 27.30
C ARG A 574 -12.70 5.41 27.62
N ILE A 575 -11.54 5.36 26.96
CA ILE A 575 -10.50 4.34 27.23
C ILE A 575 -10.05 4.45 28.69
N ALA A 576 -9.73 5.65 29.16
CA ALA A 576 -9.34 5.88 30.56
C ALA A 576 -10.45 5.44 31.55
N GLY A 577 -11.72 5.70 31.20
CA GLY A 577 -12.86 5.27 32.00
C GLY A 577 -13.11 3.75 31.99
N TRP A 578 -12.69 3.01 30.97
CA TRP A 578 -12.87 1.56 30.91
C TRP A 578 -11.79 0.80 31.68
N ILE A 579 -10.54 1.26 31.65
CA ILE A 579 -9.41 0.57 32.27
C ILE A 579 -9.65 0.44 33.78
N GLY A 580 -9.62 -0.80 34.26
CA GLY A 580 -9.77 -1.15 35.66
C GLY A 580 -11.20 -1.06 36.24
N THR A 581 -12.17 -0.50 35.50
CA THR A 581 -13.53 -0.26 35.98
C THR A 581 -14.59 -1.08 35.27
N GLU A 582 -14.48 -1.23 33.95
CA GLU A 582 -15.44 -1.97 33.12
C GLU A 582 -15.07 -3.45 33.03
N ASP A 583 -16.04 -4.34 33.13
CA ASP A 583 -15.84 -5.76 33.05
C ASP A 583 -15.74 -6.25 31.59
N LEU A 584 -14.86 -7.21 31.35
CA LEU A 584 -14.85 -8.09 30.18
C LEU A 584 -15.39 -9.46 30.60
N PRO A 585 -16.71 -9.71 30.49
CA PRO A 585 -17.34 -10.92 31.01
C PRO A 585 -16.76 -12.19 30.37
N ALA A 586 -16.45 -12.15 29.08
CA ALA A 586 -15.85 -13.27 28.37
C ALA A 586 -14.41 -13.61 28.82
N LYS A 587 -13.73 -12.70 29.50
CA LYS A 587 -12.39 -12.90 30.08
C LYS A 587 -12.41 -13.05 31.60
N GLY A 588 -13.55 -12.83 32.25
CA GLY A 588 -13.71 -12.93 33.72
C GLY A 588 -12.88 -11.91 34.51
N ARG A 589 -12.60 -10.74 33.95
CA ARG A 589 -11.81 -9.66 34.56
C ARG A 589 -12.16 -8.29 33.99
N THR A 590 -11.67 -7.24 34.65
CA THR A 590 -11.78 -5.88 34.14
C THR A 590 -10.88 -5.63 32.93
N VAL A 591 -11.21 -4.58 32.17
CA VAL A 591 -10.47 -4.10 31.00
C VAL A 591 -9.07 -3.63 31.41
N ARG A 592 -8.06 -3.99 30.60
CA ARG A 592 -6.68 -3.52 30.70
C ARG A 592 -6.31 -2.72 29.47
N ALA A 593 -5.25 -1.91 29.55
CA ALA A 593 -4.77 -1.13 28.42
C ALA A 593 -4.44 -2.00 27.20
N GLY A 594 -3.76 -3.13 27.38
CA GLY A 594 -3.40 -4.09 26.33
C GLY A 594 -4.58 -4.80 25.66
N ASP A 595 -5.80 -4.72 26.22
CA ASP A 595 -7.01 -5.26 25.59
C ASP A 595 -7.55 -4.38 24.47
N ILE A 596 -7.08 -3.13 24.35
CA ILE A 596 -7.64 -2.12 23.47
C ILE A 596 -6.74 -1.92 22.24
N LEU A 597 -7.38 -2.00 21.07
CA LEU A 597 -6.76 -1.79 19.78
C LEU A 597 -7.53 -0.72 19.01
N VAL A 598 -6.88 0.40 18.71
CA VAL A 598 -7.45 1.45 17.86
C VAL A 598 -6.90 1.28 16.44
N LEU A 599 -7.79 1.11 15.46
CA LEU A 599 -7.45 0.87 14.07
C LEU A 599 -7.81 2.05 13.21
N VAL A 600 -6.82 2.62 12.56
CA VAL A 600 -7.00 3.69 11.58
C VAL A 600 -6.70 3.18 10.17
N ARG A 601 -7.29 3.79 9.17
CA ARG A 601 -7.00 3.46 7.78
C ARG A 601 -5.66 4.06 7.34
N ARG A 602 -5.41 5.28 7.75
CA ARG A 602 -4.17 6.02 7.46
C ARG A 602 -3.67 6.71 8.73
N ARG A 603 -2.36 6.83 8.84
CA ARG A 603 -1.75 7.67 9.85
C ARG A 603 -1.93 9.14 9.47
N GLY A 604 -2.03 9.99 10.47
CA GLY A 604 -2.15 11.44 10.30
C GLY A 604 -2.41 12.11 11.63
N GLY A 605 -2.68 13.41 11.62
CA GLY A 605 -2.82 14.23 12.82
C GLY A 605 -3.87 13.74 13.84
N PHE A 606 -4.83 12.89 13.42
CA PHE A 606 -5.75 12.24 14.37
C PHE A 606 -5.01 11.27 15.31
N VAL A 607 -4.08 10.47 14.79
CA VAL A 607 -3.33 9.48 15.60
C VAL A 607 -2.44 10.19 16.60
N GLU A 608 -1.74 11.23 16.17
CA GLU A 608 -0.89 12.05 17.02
C GLU A 608 -1.71 12.70 18.15
N GLU A 609 -2.86 13.26 17.82
CA GLU A 609 -3.77 13.87 18.77
C GLU A 609 -4.33 12.83 19.76
N LEU A 610 -4.73 11.64 19.29
CA LEU A 610 -5.22 10.57 20.15
C LEU A 610 -4.13 10.10 21.13
N VAL A 611 -2.91 9.84 20.64
CA VAL A 611 -1.79 9.44 21.49
C VAL A 611 -1.47 10.52 22.53
N ARG A 612 -1.50 11.80 22.12
CA ARG A 612 -1.31 12.94 23.05
C ARG A 612 -2.39 12.99 24.15
N GLN A 613 -3.66 12.76 23.78
CA GLN A 613 -4.78 12.75 24.75
C GLN A 613 -4.69 11.55 25.70
N LEU A 614 -4.35 10.36 25.22
CA LEU A 614 -4.17 9.17 26.06
C LEU A 614 -3.05 9.38 27.09
N LYS A 615 -1.94 9.94 26.67
CA LYS A 615 -0.80 10.25 27.57
C LYS A 615 -1.16 11.34 28.58
N ALA A 616 -1.92 12.36 28.18
CA ALA A 616 -2.39 13.40 29.11
C ALA A 616 -3.31 12.84 30.22
N LEU A 617 -3.96 11.70 29.96
CA LEU A 617 -4.77 10.95 30.91
C LEU A 617 -3.99 9.82 31.61
N GLU A 618 -2.66 9.78 31.45
CA GLU A 618 -1.78 8.75 32.03
C GLU A 618 -2.13 7.31 31.57
N VAL A 619 -2.79 7.16 30.43
CA VAL A 619 -3.10 5.86 29.85
C VAL A 619 -1.86 5.31 29.15
N PRO A 620 -1.38 4.11 29.49
CA PRO A 620 -0.28 3.47 28.78
C PRO A 620 -0.66 3.25 27.31
N VAL A 621 0.11 3.83 26.40
CA VAL A 621 -0.10 3.68 24.95
C VAL A 621 1.21 3.30 24.29
N ALA A 622 1.17 2.24 23.49
CA ALA A 622 2.29 1.88 22.65
C ALA A 622 2.61 3.04 21.69
N GLY A 623 3.87 3.39 21.58
CA GLY A 623 4.31 4.39 20.62
C GLY A 623 3.82 4.06 19.20
N ILE A 624 3.84 5.05 18.30
CA ILE A 624 3.47 4.85 16.89
C ILE A 624 4.38 3.76 16.29
N ASP A 625 3.81 2.71 15.70
CA ASP A 625 4.51 1.52 15.19
C ASP A 625 5.54 1.82 14.08
N ARG A 626 5.45 2.99 13.47
CA ARG A 626 6.42 3.52 12.51
C ARG A 626 6.57 5.02 12.69
N MET A 627 7.77 5.50 12.53
CA MET A 627 8.15 6.89 12.69
C MET A 627 8.90 7.36 11.45
N VAL A 628 8.47 8.47 10.86
CA VAL A 628 9.27 9.19 9.89
C VAL A 628 10.27 10.03 10.67
N LEU A 629 11.53 9.62 10.65
CA LEU A 629 12.57 10.21 11.49
C LEU A 629 12.75 11.70 11.21
N THR A 630 12.74 12.09 9.94
CA THR A 630 12.93 13.47 9.49
C THR A 630 11.78 14.42 9.82
N GLU A 631 10.62 13.89 10.21
CA GLU A 631 9.44 14.68 10.62
C GLU A 631 9.35 14.87 12.15
N GLN A 632 10.25 14.24 12.91
CA GLN A 632 10.29 14.40 14.36
C GLN A 632 10.95 15.73 14.76
N MET A 633 10.27 16.53 15.60
CA MET A 633 10.75 17.88 15.97
C MET A 633 12.19 17.88 16.50
N ALA A 634 12.55 16.91 17.35
CA ALA A 634 13.92 16.81 17.86
C ALA A 634 14.94 16.60 16.73
N VAL A 635 14.59 15.76 15.73
CA VAL A 635 15.44 15.49 14.57
C VAL A 635 15.47 16.68 13.62
N MET A 636 14.34 17.36 13.41
CA MET A 636 14.29 18.60 12.64
C MET A 636 15.19 19.69 13.23
N ASP A 637 15.23 19.86 14.56
CA ASP A 637 16.12 20.78 15.24
C ASP A 637 17.60 20.39 15.07
N LEU A 638 17.92 19.09 15.14
CA LEU A 638 19.28 18.59 14.88
C LEU A 638 19.71 18.78 13.43
N MET A 639 18.80 18.51 12.47
CA MET A 639 19.03 18.75 11.04
C MET A 639 19.23 20.24 10.75
N ALA A 640 18.40 21.12 11.32
CA ALA A 640 18.53 22.56 11.16
C ALA A 640 19.88 23.07 11.69
N LEU A 641 20.35 22.53 12.83
CA LEU A 641 21.69 22.84 13.31
C LEU A 641 22.77 22.41 12.31
N GLY A 642 22.67 21.20 11.74
CA GLY A 642 23.60 20.72 10.73
C GLY A 642 23.59 21.58 9.45
N ASP A 643 22.41 21.99 8.97
CA ASP A 643 22.27 22.89 7.81
C ASP A 643 22.92 24.25 8.06
N PHE A 644 22.72 24.82 9.25
CA PHE A 644 23.42 26.05 9.65
C PHE A 644 24.95 25.89 9.65
N LEU A 645 25.45 24.76 10.18
CA LEU A 645 26.88 24.49 10.19
C LEU A 645 27.47 24.35 8.78
N LEU A 646 26.68 23.92 7.79
CA LEU A 646 27.07 23.85 6.40
C LEU A 646 26.94 25.19 5.66
N LEU A 647 25.96 26.02 6.03
CA LEU A 647 25.68 27.31 5.40
C LEU A 647 25.33 28.39 6.44
N PRO A 648 26.32 28.97 7.11
CA PRO A 648 26.09 29.98 8.16
C PRO A 648 25.39 31.26 7.68
N GLU A 649 25.39 31.53 6.37
CA GLU A 649 24.75 32.68 5.74
C GLU A 649 23.22 32.51 5.59
N ASP A 650 22.68 31.31 5.81
CA ASP A 650 21.24 31.07 5.83
C ASP A 650 20.61 31.62 7.10
N ASN A 651 20.03 32.81 6.96
CA ASN A 651 19.43 33.54 8.08
C ASN A 651 18.21 32.84 8.67
N LEU A 652 17.42 32.12 7.83
CA LEU A 652 16.19 31.46 8.29
C LEU A 652 16.55 30.24 9.12
N THR A 653 17.46 29.43 8.61
CA THR A 653 17.95 28.23 9.33
C THR A 653 18.63 28.63 10.63
N LEU A 654 19.47 29.68 10.63
CA LEU A 654 20.06 30.17 11.87
C LEU A 654 18.99 30.67 12.87
N ALA A 655 17.98 31.40 12.42
CA ALA A 655 16.89 31.84 13.29
C ALA A 655 16.16 30.65 13.93
N THR A 656 15.94 29.56 13.16
CA THR A 656 15.37 28.31 13.66
C THR A 656 16.25 27.70 14.76
N VAL A 657 17.55 27.59 14.55
CA VAL A 657 18.52 27.05 15.52
C VAL A 657 18.56 27.90 16.80
N LEU A 658 18.58 29.23 16.65
CA LEU A 658 18.61 30.15 17.78
C LEU A 658 17.37 30.04 18.66
N LYS A 659 16.21 29.86 18.06
CA LYS A 659 14.93 29.63 18.76
C LYS A 659 14.74 28.22 19.27
N GLY A 660 15.36 27.26 18.63
CA GLY A 660 15.29 25.84 18.98
C GLY A 660 15.84 25.57 20.39
N PRO A 661 15.50 24.40 21.00
CA PRO A 661 15.89 24.09 22.39
C PRO A 661 17.40 24.08 22.61
N LEU A 662 18.20 23.82 21.60
CA LEU A 662 19.65 23.71 21.70
C LEU A 662 20.29 25.03 22.12
N VAL A 663 19.79 26.17 21.63
CA VAL A 663 20.24 27.51 21.98
C VAL A 663 19.25 28.21 22.91
N GLY A 664 17.97 28.29 22.54
CA GLY A 664 16.86 28.69 23.41
C GLY A 664 16.64 30.21 23.54
N LEU A 665 16.93 30.99 22.49
CA LEU A 665 16.61 32.42 22.48
C LEU A 665 15.10 32.68 22.45
N THR A 666 14.66 33.75 23.11
CA THR A 666 13.28 34.23 23.03
C THR A 666 13.02 34.97 21.71
N GLU A 667 11.74 35.23 21.38
CA GLU A 667 11.37 36.07 20.23
C GLU A 667 11.98 37.45 20.31
N ASP A 668 11.93 38.08 21.52
CA ASP A 668 12.46 39.44 21.72
C ASP A 668 13.96 39.48 21.49
N GLN A 669 14.71 38.46 22.01
CA GLN A 669 16.15 38.33 21.78
C GLN A 669 16.50 38.14 20.31
N LEU A 670 15.77 37.28 19.62
CA LEU A 670 15.95 37.10 18.16
C LEU A 670 15.61 38.38 17.41
N PHE A 671 14.51 39.05 17.75
CA PHE A 671 14.13 40.31 17.14
C PHE A 671 15.18 41.38 17.34
N GLU A 672 15.77 41.51 18.53
CA GLU A 672 16.81 42.49 18.87
C GLU A 672 18.02 42.39 17.94
N ILE A 673 18.48 41.19 17.60
CA ILE A 673 19.62 40.99 16.70
C ILE A 673 19.23 40.96 15.20
N ALA A 674 17.98 40.61 14.90
CA ALA A 674 17.52 40.47 13.53
C ALA A 674 17.00 41.78 12.93
N TRP A 675 16.37 42.64 13.73
CA TRP A 675 15.75 43.87 13.29
C TRP A 675 16.80 44.90 12.85
N ASN A 676 16.60 45.50 11.68
CA ASN A 676 17.42 46.56 11.09
C ASN A 676 18.93 46.23 10.98
N ARG A 677 19.29 44.94 10.89
CA ARG A 677 20.68 44.49 10.77
C ARG A 677 21.22 44.79 9.38
N SER A 678 22.54 45.08 9.31
CA SER A 678 23.27 45.08 8.04
C SER A 678 24.03 43.73 7.91
N GLY A 679 23.84 43.02 6.79
CA GLY A 679 24.48 41.72 6.55
C GLY A 679 23.72 40.51 7.09
N SER A 680 24.46 39.39 7.29
CA SER A 680 23.87 38.13 7.74
C SER A 680 23.46 38.15 9.21
N LEU A 681 22.52 37.30 9.60
CA LEU A 681 22.13 37.12 11.01
C LEU A 681 23.28 36.58 11.83
N TRP A 682 24.16 35.75 11.26
CA TRP A 682 25.35 35.24 11.90
C TRP A 682 26.34 36.36 12.26
N ALA A 683 26.62 37.28 11.31
CA ALA A 683 27.45 38.43 11.57
C ALA A 683 26.86 39.36 12.65
N ALA A 684 25.53 39.56 12.62
CA ALA A 684 24.87 40.35 13.66
C ALA A 684 24.94 39.71 15.06
N LEU A 685 24.77 38.39 15.15
CA LEU A 685 24.90 37.65 16.40
C LEU A 685 26.31 37.74 16.97
N GLN A 686 27.33 37.61 16.13
CA GLN A 686 28.73 37.74 16.54
C GLN A 686 29.09 39.15 17.04
N ALA A 687 28.51 40.18 16.44
CA ALA A 687 28.74 41.57 16.79
C ALA A 687 27.92 42.06 17.98
N ALA A 688 26.91 41.32 18.39
CA ALA A 688 26.00 41.71 19.46
C ALA A 688 26.69 41.75 20.82
N PRO A 689 26.54 42.85 21.61
CA PRO A 689 27.27 43.03 22.89
C PRO A 689 26.60 42.25 24.04
N GLN A 690 25.38 41.74 23.88
CA GLN A 690 24.64 41.08 24.95
C GLN A 690 25.28 39.74 25.33
N GLY A 691 25.38 39.45 26.61
CA GLY A 691 26.02 38.22 27.12
C GLY A 691 25.37 36.93 26.60
N TRP A 692 24.05 36.90 26.45
CA TRP A 692 23.35 35.78 25.86
C TRP A 692 23.68 35.59 24.37
N ALA A 693 23.84 36.67 23.61
CA ALA A 693 24.20 36.62 22.20
C ALA A 693 25.65 36.11 22.02
N GLN A 694 26.56 36.61 22.84
CA GLN A 694 27.98 36.19 22.87
C GLN A 694 28.08 34.70 23.25
N GLN A 695 27.27 34.22 24.21
CA GLN A 695 27.24 32.80 24.58
C GLN A 695 26.76 31.94 23.41
N ALA A 696 25.66 32.32 22.74
CA ALA A 696 25.17 31.64 21.58
C ALA A 696 26.20 31.62 20.42
N ALA A 697 26.80 32.78 20.13
CA ALA A 697 27.84 32.90 19.11
C ALA A 697 29.07 32.01 19.45
N THR A 698 29.48 31.94 20.70
CA THR A 698 30.64 31.13 21.13
C THR A 698 30.36 29.63 20.93
N ILE A 699 29.16 29.12 21.31
CA ILE A 699 28.78 27.73 21.14
C ILE A 699 28.75 27.37 19.64
N LEU A 700 28.08 28.19 18.84
CA LEU A 700 27.93 27.92 17.39
C LEU A 700 29.28 28.04 16.64
N ALA A 701 30.15 28.99 17.02
CA ALA A 701 31.48 29.14 16.44
C ALA A 701 32.40 27.94 16.78
N ALA A 702 32.28 27.39 17.97
CA ALA A 702 33.02 26.19 18.35
C ALA A 702 32.63 24.97 17.53
N LEU A 703 31.34 24.82 17.19
CA LEU A 703 30.85 23.76 16.30
C LEU A 703 31.28 23.99 14.83
N LEU A 704 31.17 25.23 14.35
CA LEU A 704 31.64 25.61 12.99
C LEU A 704 33.13 25.32 12.80
N ALA A 705 33.96 25.53 13.79
CA ALA A 705 35.39 25.27 13.72
C ALA A 705 35.74 23.77 13.60
N ARG A 706 34.78 22.88 13.83
CA ARG A 706 35.00 21.43 13.89
C ARG A 706 34.22 20.65 12.84
N VAL A 707 33.20 21.23 12.28
CA VAL A 707 32.25 20.51 11.37
C VAL A 707 32.93 19.80 10.20
N ASP A 708 34.03 20.34 9.67
CA ASP A 708 34.74 19.74 8.52
C ASP A 708 35.73 18.63 8.95
N PHE A 709 35.99 18.48 10.25
CA PHE A 709 37.03 17.57 10.78
C PHE A 709 36.46 16.41 11.61
N VAL A 710 35.22 16.52 12.07
CA VAL A 710 34.59 15.54 12.95
C VAL A 710 33.48 14.78 12.16
N ARG A 711 33.37 13.48 12.42
CA ARG A 711 32.33 12.66 11.80
C ARG A 711 30.93 13.05 12.30
N PRO A 712 29.89 12.85 11.51
CA PRO A 712 28.52 13.21 11.88
C PRO A 712 28.09 12.63 13.23
N TYR A 713 28.33 11.35 13.49
CA TYR A 713 27.97 10.72 14.75
C TYR A 713 28.68 11.37 15.94
N GLU A 714 29.99 11.59 15.83
CA GLU A 714 30.78 12.19 16.91
C GLU A 714 30.33 13.64 17.20
N LEU A 715 30.05 14.41 16.14
CA LEU A 715 29.53 15.77 16.24
C LEU A 715 28.23 15.82 17.02
N TYR A 716 27.25 15.02 16.61
CA TYR A 716 25.93 15.01 17.25
C TYR A 716 25.95 14.35 18.64
N ALA A 717 26.76 13.33 18.86
CA ALA A 717 26.91 12.71 20.16
C ALA A 717 27.49 13.70 21.20
N GLU A 718 28.41 14.55 20.79
CA GLU A 718 28.95 15.61 21.65
C GLU A 718 27.90 16.70 21.94
N ILE A 719 27.16 17.16 20.90
CA ILE A 719 26.07 18.15 21.06
C ILE A 719 25.01 17.63 22.03
N LEU A 720 24.63 16.39 21.88
CA LEU A 720 23.55 15.75 22.66
C LEU A 720 24.01 15.37 24.07
N GLY A 721 25.27 14.94 24.23
CA GLY A 721 25.87 14.56 25.54
C GLY A 721 26.49 15.74 26.27
N GLN A 722 27.72 16.09 25.92
CA GLN A 722 28.49 17.15 26.64
C GLN A 722 27.83 18.53 26.51
N GLY A 723 27.22 18.81 25.35
CA GLY A 723 26.48 20.05 25.11
C GLY A 723 25.09 20.10 25.76
N LYS A 724 24.68 19.02 26.47
CA LYS A 724 23.36 18.85 27.12
C LYS A 724 22.18 19.01 26.17
N GLY A 725 22.39 18.77 24.88
CA GLY A 725 21.35 18.90 23.86
C GLY A 725 20.19 17.95 24.13
N ARG A 726 20.44 16.69 24.54
CA ARG A 726 19.41 15.72 24.88
C ARG A 726 18.52 16.22 26.03
N GLU A 727 19.11 16.72 27.12
CA GLU A 727 18.36 17.27 28.26
C GLU A 727 17.47 18.45 27.81
N LYS A 728 17.98 19.33 26.94
CA LYS A 728 17.26 20.51 26.45
C LYS A 728 16.11 20.11 25.52
N LEU A 729 16.34 19.16 24.63
CA LEU A 729 15.31 18.65 23.71
C LEU A 729 14.19 17.94 24.49
N ILE A 730 14.53 17.03 25.39
CA ILE A 730 13.57 16.33 26.25
C ILE A 730 12.83 17.32 27.17
N GLY A 731 13.51 18.27 27.73
CA GLY A 731 12.89 19.30 28.61
C GLY A 731 11.84 20.15 27.90
N ARG A 732 11.97 20.38 26.58
CA ARG A 732 11.00 21.15 25.80
C ARG A 732 9.94 20.28 25.14
N LEU A 733 10.34 19.11 24.61
CA LEU A 733 9.48 18.27 23.76
C LEU A 733 8.88 17.08 24.51
N GLY A 734 9.38 16.78 25.72
CA GLY A 734 8.99 15.60 26.47
C GLY A 734 9.87 14.38 26.18
N TYR A 735 9.69 13.31 26.96
CA TYR A 735 10.45 12.06 26.82
C TYR A 735 10.27 11.36 25.47
N GLU A 736 9.26 11.73 24.71
CA GLU A 736 9.01 11.21 23.34
C GLU A 736 10.14 11.56 22.37
N ALA A 737 10.89 12.61 22.65
CA ALA A 737 12.04 13.01 21.85
C ALA A 737 13.23 12.05 21.98
N ASP A 738 13.27 11.20 23.01
CA ASP A 738 14.43 10.35 23.33
C ASP A 738 14.68 9.27 22.26
N ASP A 739 13.63 8.53 21.91
CA ASP A 739 13.71 7.50 20.87
C ASP A 739 14.11 8.07 19.49
N PRO A 740 13.49 9.18 18.97
CA PRO A 740 13.95 9.81 17.74
C PRO A 740 15.42 10.24 17.76
N ILE A 741 15.91 10.69 18.91
CA ILE A 741 17.32 11.08 19.07
C ILE A 741 18.24 9.85 18.95
N ASP A 742 17.88 8.74 19.58
CA ASP A 742 18.68 7.50 19.50
C ASP A 742 18.67 6.92 18.07
N GLU A 743 17.52 6.94 17.39
CA GLU A 743 17.44 6.53 15.99
C GLU A 743 18.22 7.45 15.05
N PHE A 744 18.24 8.75 15.31
CA PHE A 744 19.06 9.70 14.54
C PHE A 744 20.56 9.40 14.70
N LEU A 745 21.02 9.11 15.91
CA LEU A 745 22.42 8.70 16.17
C LEU A 745 22.73 7.35 15.53
N SER A 746 21.81 6.40 15.57
CA SER A 746 21.93 5.09 14.91
C SER A 746 22.02 5.24 13.38
N ALA A 747 21.23 6.14 12.81
CA ALA A 747 21.29 6.49 11.39
C ALA A 747 22.63 7.12 11.00
N ALA A 748 23.20 7.97 11.86
CA ALA A 748 24.52 8.56 11.63
C ALA A 748 25.63 7.48 11.62
N LEU A 749 25.57 6.51 12.53
CA LEU A 749 26.50 5.37 12.55
C LEU A 749 26.36 4.48 11.31
N LEU A 750 25.13 4.23 10.87
CA LEU A 750 24.86 3.44 9.67
C LEU A 750 25.45 4.13 8.43
N TYR A 751 25.18 5.44 8.29
CA TYR A 751 25.74 6.24 7.21
C TYR A 751 27.27 6.16 7.17
N GLU A 752 27.94 6.28 8.31
CA GLU A 752 29.42 6.24 8.39
C GLU A 752 30.02 4.88 8.02
N ARG A 753 29.28 3.80 8.13
CA ARG A 753 29.72 2.45 7.75
C ARG A 753 29.72 2.24 6.24
N GLU A 754 28.80 2.89 5.53
CA GLU A 754 28.50 2.63 4.13
C GLU A 754 28.99 3.74 3.20
N HIS A 755 29.21 4.95 3.74
CA HIS A 755 29.52 6.14 2.98
C HIS A 755 30.77 6.88 3.51
N VAL A 756 31.31 7.78 2.71
CA VAL A 756 32.35 8.71 3.16
C VAL A 756 31.74 9.67 4.21
N PRO A 757 32.23 9.65 5.45
CA PRO A 757 31.63 10.43 6.53
C PRO A 757 31.77 11.93 6.26
N SER A 758 30.67 12.60 5.92
CA SER A 758 30.55 14.05 5.85
C SER A 758 29.19 14.51 6.36
N LEU A 759 29.11 15.65 7.00
CA LEU A 759 27.85 16.19 7.49
C LEU A 759 26.87 16.47 6.34
N GLN A 760 27.36 17.07 5.25
CA GLN A 760 26.57 17.33 4.06
C GLN A 760 25.97 16.05 3.47
N GLY A 761 26.81 15.02 3.30
CA GLY A 761 26.36 13.71 2.79
C GLY A 761 25.36 13.04 3.71
N PHE A 762 25.60 13.08 5.03
CA PHE A 762 24.66 12.50 6.01
C PHE A 762 23.28 13.16 5.97
N LEU A 763 23.21 14.50 5.98
CA LEU A 763 21.92 15.21 5.95
C LEU A 763 21.19 15.00 4.62
N ALA A 764 21.90 14.96 3.50
CA ALA A 764 21.31 14.64 2.18
C ALA A 764 20.78 13.21 2.16
N TRP A 765 21.58 12.26 2.66
CA TRP A 765 21.20 10.86 2.79
C TRP A 765 19.99 10.67 3.70
N LEU A 766 19.96 11.31 4.87
CA LEU A 766 18.85 11.23 5.81
C LEU A 766 17.53 11.76 5.22
N ARG A 767 17.58 12.85 4.43
CA ARG A 767 16.41 13.38 3.73
C ARG A 767 15.93 12.46 2.62
N ALA A 768 16.85 11.84 1.87
CA ALA A 768 16.51 10.86 0.86
C ALA A 768 15.96 9.56 1.48
N ALA A 769 16.39 9.25 2.70
CA ALA A 769 15.99 8.08 3.48
C ALA A 769 14.60 8.17 4.14
N SER A 770 13.73 9.08 3.74
CA SER A 770 12.41 9.34 4.35
C SER A 770 11.46 8.13 4.45
N GLY A 771 12.02 6.94 4.69
CA GLY A 771 11.31 5.70 4.99
C GLY A 771 10.86 5.65 6.44
N ASP A 772 9.72 5.01 6.66
CA ASP A 772 9.21 4.69 8.00
C ASP A 772 10.20 3.76 8.73
N ILE A 773 10.71 4.16 9.86
CA ILE A 773 11.41 3.25 10.77
C ILE A 773 10.36 2.40 11.47
N LYS A 774 10.40 1.09 11.22
CA LYS A 774 9.50 0.14 11.85
C LYS A 774 9.99 -0.15 13.26
N ARG A 775 9.23 0.26 14.27
CA ARG A 775 9.47 -0.15 15.65
C ARG A 775 8.96 -1.57 15.85
N ASP A 776 9.77 -2.43 16.42
CA ASP A 776 9.30 -3.69 16.98
C ASP A 776 8.49 -3.37 18.25
N LEU A 777 7.17 -3.31 18.07
CA LEU A 777 6.25 -3.29 19.22
C LEU A 777 6.41 -4.63 19.92
N GLU A 778 7.16 -4.66 21.02
CA GLU A 778 7.28 -5.85 21.85
C GLU A 778 5.88 -6.33 22.25
N ALA A 779 5.48 -7.45 21.70
CA ALA A 779 4.23 -8.11 22.06
C ALA A 779 4.33 -8.55 23.52
N GLY A 780 3.64 -7.84 24.42
CA GLY A 780 3.58 -8.22 25.84
C GLY A 780 3.45 -7.09 26.84
N ARG A 781 3.57 -5.83 26.43
CA ARG A 781 3.30 -4.70 27.32
C ARG A 781 1.79 -4.46 27.46
N ASP A 782 1.35 -4.08 28.66
CA ASP A 782 -0.06 -3.71 28.92
C ASP A 782 -0.30 -2.27 28.50
N GLU A 783 -0.38 -2.04 27.19
CA GLU A 783 -0.50 -0.72 26.56
C GLU A 783 -1.58 -0.72 25.48
N VAL A 784 -2.33 0.40 25.35
CA VAL A 784 -3.25 0.62 24.23
C VAL A 784 -2.45 0.66 22.92
N ARG A 785 -2.87 -0.13 21.94
CA ARG A 785 -2.21 -0.18 20.63
C ARG A 785 -2.97 0.68 19.62
N VAL A 786 -2.27 1.60 18.96
CA VAL A 786 -2.81 2.41 17.86
C VAL A 786 -2.04 2.09 16.59
N MET A 787 -2.72 1.52 15.59
CA MET A 787 -2.05 1.11 14.34
C MET A 787 -2.99 1.17 13.13
N THR A 788 -2.41 0.97 11.94
CA THR A 788 -3.21 0.86 10.72
C THR A 788 -3.89 -0.51 10.63
N VAL A 789 -5.03 -0.58 9.92
CA VAL A 789 -5.71 -1.86 9.65
C VAL A 789 -4.79 -2.86 8.95
N HIS A 790 -3.93 -2.39 8.03
CA HIS A 790 -2.92 -3.23 7.37
C HIS A 790 -1.93 -3.83 8.39
N GLY A 791 -1.44 -3.01 9.32
CA GLY A 791 -0.53 -3.46 10.39
C GLY A 791 -1.17 -4.42 11.39
N ALA A 792 -2.50 -4.37 11.53
CA ALA A 792 -3.25 -5.24 12.42
C ALA A 792 -3.63 -6.60 11.81
N LYS A 793 -3.28 -6.86 10.55
CA LYS A 793 -3.55 -8.17 9.92
C LYS A 793 -2.82 -9.28 10.69
N GLY A 794 -3.53 -10.36 11.03
CA GLY A 794 -3.03 -11.43 11.90
C GLY A 794 -3.26 -11.17 13.40
N LEU A 795 -3.34 -9.92 13.84
CA LEU A 795 -3.57 -9.55 15.25
C LEU A 795 -5.06 -9.61 15.62
N GLN A 796 -5.33 -9.51 16.92
CA GLN A 796 -6.67 -9.44 17.50
C GLN A 796 -6.63 -8.72 18.85
N ALA A 797 -7.79 -8.24 19.29
CA ALA A 797 -7.93 -7.64 20.62
C ALA A 797 -9.36 -7.83 21.16
N PRO A 798 -9.54 -7.92 22.48
CA PRO A 798 -10.86 -7.95 23.11
C PRO A 798 -11.73 -6.75 22.69
N ILE A 799 -11.16 -5.55 22.64
CA ILE A 799 -11.84 -4.30 22.27
C ILE A 799 -11.15 -3.68 21.06
N VAL A 800 -11.92 -3.41 19.99
CA VAL A 800 -11.43 -2.71 18.80
C VAL A 800 -12.25 -1.44 18.57
N ILE A 801 -11.55 -0.34 18.31
CA ILE A 801 -12.15 0.98 18.00
C ILE A 801 -11.74 1.39 16.59
N LEU A 802 -12.73 1.77 15.76
CA LEU A 802 -12.53 2.23 14.38
C LEU A 802 -12.94 3.72 14.27
N PRO A 803 -12.02 4.67 14.48
CA PRO A 803 -12.35 6.10 14.48
C PRO A 803 -12.37 6.75 13.10
N ASP A 804 -11.64 6.21 12.12
CA ASP A 804 -11.46 6.77 10.76
C ASP A 804 -12.41 6.10 9.75
N SER A 805 -13.72 6.02 10.11
CA SER A 805 -14.69 5.25 9.35
C SER A 805 -15.40 6.03 8.22
N VAL A 806 -15.24 7.35 8.16
CA VAL A 806 -15.89 8.22 7.15
C VAL A 806 -15.03 8.44 5.91
N ALA A 807 -13.71 8.29 6.05
CA ALA A 807 -12.77 8.60 4.99
C ALA A 807 -12.85 7.58 3.82
N MET A 808 -12.97 8.11 2.59
CA MET A 808 -13.02 7.33 1.35
C MET A 808 -11.66 7.31 0.63
N PRO A 809 -11.39 6.31 -0.22
CA PRO A 809 -10.28 6.36 -1.16
C PRO A 809 -10.41 7.58 -2.09
N ARG A 810 -9.32 8.28 -2.33
CA ARG A 810 -9.30 9.47 -3.20
C ARG A 810 -8.99 9.07 -4.63
N SER A 811 -9.42 9.88 -5.59
CA SER A 811 -9.05 9.69 -7.00
C SER A 811 -7.53 9.79 -7.24
N GLN A 812 -6.82 10.49 -6.36
CA GLN A 812 -5.36 10.61 -6.38
C GLN A 812 -4.64 9.32 -5.93
N ASP A 813 -5.34 8.41 -5.25
CA ASP A 813 -4.80 7.14 -4.77
C ASP A 813 -4.81 6.06 -5.88
N ILE A 814 -5.33 6.36 -7.07
CA ILE A 814 -5.26 5.47 -8.24
C ILE A 814 -3.81 5.44 -8.74
N PRO A 815 -3.23 4.25 -8.98
CA PRO A 815 -1.89 4.14 -9.50
C PRO A 815 -1.69 4.99 -10.76
N PRO A 816 -0.56 5.69 -10.93
CA PRO A 816 -0.32 6.53 -12.09
C PRO A 816 -0.16 5.71 -13.39
N LEU A 817 0.22 4.45 -13.27
CA LEU A 817 0.31 3.49 -14.38
C LEU A 817 -0.98 2.68 -14.46
N LEU A 818 -1.66 2.76 -15.60
CA LEU A 818 -2.90 2.03 -15.86
C LEU A 818 -2.60 0.73 -16.61
N TRP A 819 -3.35 -0.34 -16.31
CA TRP A 819 -3.15 -1.63 -16.93
C TRP A 819 -4.42 -2.10 -17.60
N THR A 820 -4.33 -2.46 -18.90
CA THR A 820 -5.45 -3.14 -19.59
C THR A 820 -5.56 -4.59 -19.13
N ARG A 821 -6.76 -5.15 -19.10
CA ARG A 821 -7.01 -6.51 -18.57
C ARG A 821 -7.40 -7.55 -19.61
N ASP A 822 -7.63 -7.14 -20.84
CA ASP A 822 -8.21 -8.01 -21.87
C ASP A 822 -7.21 -9.06 -22.42
N ASP A 823 -5.99 -9.10 -21.88
CA ASP A 823 -4.99 -10.10 -22.25
C ASP A 823 -4.74 -11.05 -21.06
N PRO A 824 -5.01 -12.36 -21.19
CA PRO A 824 -4.69 -13.36 -20.16
C PRO A 824 -3.23 -13.39 -19.73
N GLN A 825 -2.32 -12.79 -20.49
CA GLN A 825 -0.89 -12.76 -20.27
C GLN A 825 -0.39 -11.43 -19.67
N GLY A 826 -1.24 -10.64 -19.02
CA GLY A 826 -0.79 -9.54 -18.17
C GLY A 826 -1.15 -8.13 -18.58
N GLY A 827 -1.89 -7.93 -19.69
CA GLY A 827 -2.33 -6.61 -20.15
C GLY A 827 -1.19 -5.68 -20.61
N LEU A 828 -1.54 -4.52 -21.14
CA LEU A 828 -0.60 -3.48 -21.56
C LEU A 828 -0.59 -2.33 -20.57
N MET A 829 0.57 -1.72 -20.35
CA MET A 829 0.72 -0.53 -19.52
C MET A 829 0.39 0.74 -20.32
N LEU A 830 -0.39 1.62 -19.72
CA LEU A 830 -0.74 2.93 -20.25
C LEU A 830 -0.45 4.02 -19.23
N TRP A 831 -0.09 5.20 -19.71
CA TRP A 831 0.00 6.40 -18.90
C TRP A 831 -0.84 7.53 -19.49
N SER A 832 -1.83 7.94 -18.71
CA SER A 832 -2.63 9.12 -18.97
C SER A 832 -2.56 10.05 -17.76
N PRO A 833 -2.13 11.30 -17.93
CA PRO A 833 -1.86 12.22 -16.81
C PRO A 833 -3.08 12.51 -15.93
N ASN A 834 -4.25 12.56 -16.52
CA ASN A 834 -5.51 12.84 -15.82
C ASN A 834 -6.72 12.29 -16.61
N ARG A 835 -7.88 12.24 -15.96
CA ARG A 835 -9.12 11.72 -16.56
C ARG A 835 -9.56 12.47 -17.82
N GLY A 836 -9.29 13.77 -17.92
CA GLY A 836 -9.61 14.57 -19.10
C GLY A 836 -8.77 14.21 -20.33
N SER A 837 -7.62 13.58 -20.11
CA SER A 837 -6.70 13.11 -21.15
C SER A 837 -6.95 11.66 -21.57
N ASP A 838 -7.82 10.93 -20.87
CA ASP A 838 -8.09 9.52 -21.15
C ASP A 838 -8.78 9.37 -22.52
N ASP A 839 -8.27 8.43 -23.32
CA ASP A 839 -9.02 7.82 -24.39
C ASP A 839 -9.95 6.72 -23.83
N GLU A 840 -10.67 6.01 -24.69
CA GLU A 840 -11.60 4.96 -24.26
C GLU A 840 -10.89 3.83 -23.50
N VAL A 841 -9.70 3.40 -23.92
CA VAL A 841 -8.95 2.29 -23.34
C VAL A 841 -8.37 2.70 -21.98
N ALA A 842 -7.74 3.88 -21.88
CA ALA A 842 -7.20 4.38 -20.63
C ALA A 842 -8.32 4.70 -19.63
N GLY A 843 -9.46 5.23 -20.09
CA GLY A 843 -10.64 5.46 -19.26
C GLY A 843 -11.17 4.16 -18.65
N ALA A 844 -11.35 3.13 -19.46
CA ALA A 844 -11.76 1.79 -18.98
C ALA A 844 -10.76 1.20 -17.98
N ALA A 845 -9.45 1.33 -18.24
CA ALA A 845 -8.40 0.86 -17.32
C ALA A 845 -8.41 1.64 -15.99
N ARG A 846 -8.66 2.94 -16.01
CA ARG A 846 -8.79 3.79 -14.81
C ARG A 846 -10.03 3.44 -14.00
N ASP A 847 -11.17 3.25 -14.66
CA ASP A 847 -12.42 2.86 -13.98
C ASP A 847 -12.28 1.45 -13.36
N ASP A 848 -11.59 0.53 -14.01
CA ASP A 848 -11.24 -0.78 -13.44
C ASP A 848 -10.31 -0.64 -12.22
N ALA A 849 -9.29 0.21 -12.29
CA ALA A 849 -8.39 0.48 -11.17
C ALA A 849 -9.17 1.07 -9.97
N ARG A 850 -10.10 2.00 -10.22
CA ARG A 850 -10.97 2.57 -9.19
C ARG A 850 -11.90 1.53 -8.57
N ARG A 851 -12.50 0.67 -9.39
CA ARG A 851 -13.35 -0.42 -8.90
C ARG A 851 -12.57 -1.34 -7.96
N ARG A 852 -11.35 -1.77 -8.35
CA ARG A 852 -10.48 -2.62 -7.51
C ARG A 852 -10.09 -1.93 -6.21
N GLN A 853 -9.81 -0.64 -6.25
CA GLN A 853 -9.52 0.16 -5.05
C GLN A 853 -10.71 0.15 -4.09
N MET A 854 -11.94 0.28 -4.61
CA MET A 854 -13.16 0.21 -3.80
C MET A 854 -13.42 -1.21 -3.26
N GLU A 855 -13.14 -2.24 -4.03
CA GLU A 855 -13.22 -3.63 -3.57
C GLU A 855 -12.22 -3.90 -2.43
N GLU A 856 -10.98 -3.42 -2.56
CA GLU A 856 -9.98 -3.53 -1.49
C GLU A 856 -10.37 -2.71 -0.25
N TYR A 857 -10.92 -1.53 -0.44
CA TYR A 857 -11.44 -0.69 0.66
C TYR A 857 -12.51 -1.44 1.49
N ARG A 858 -13.38 -2.21 0.85
CA ARG A 858 -14.38 -3.05 1.52
C ARG A 858 -13.75 -4.26 2.21
N ARG A 859 -12.76 -4.91 1.58
CA ARG A 859 -12.00 -5.99 2.24
C ARG A 859 -11.22 -5.47 3.46
N LEU A 860 -10.71 -4.25 3.38
CA LEU A 860 -10.04 -3.62 4.51
C LEU A 860 -11.02 -3.40 5.69
N LEU A 861 -12.29 -3.04 5.41
CA LEU A 861 -13.34 -3.01 6.42
C LEU A 861 -13.58 -4.41 7.03
N TYR A 862 -13.67 -5.45 6.20
CA TYR A 862 -13.82 -6.83 6.68
C TYR A 862 -12.68 -7.22 7.63
N VAL A 863 -11.45 -6.90 7.26
CA VAL A 863 -10.28 -7.12 8.13
C VAL A 863 -10.44 -6.36 9.44
N ALA A 864 -10.79 -5.08 9.40
CA ALA A 864 -10.92 -4.23 10.58
C ALA A 864 -11.97 -4.76 11.57
N LEU A 865 -13.17 -5.07 11.08
CA LEU A 865 -14.27 -5.57 11.92
C LEU A 865 -13.92 -6.94 12.56
N THR A 866 -13.24 -7.81 11.82
CA THR A 866 -12.87 -9.15 12.29
C THR A 866 -11.64 -9.21 13.21
N ARG A 867 -11.09 -8.04 13.61
CA ARG A 867 -10.03 -7.99 14.65
C ARG A 867 -10.61 -8.05 16.06
N ALA A 868 -11.87 -7.67 16.25
CA ALA A 868 -12.53 -7.64 17.55
C ALA A 868 -12.88 -9.05 18.05
N GLU A 869 -12.55 -9.33 19.30
CA GLU A 869 -12.99 -10.55 19.97
C GLU A 869 -14.38 -10.36 20.63
N ASP A 870 -14.51 -9.37 21.49
CA ASP A 870 -15.66 -9.20 22.38
C ASP A 870 -16.42 -7.90 22.10
N ARG A 871 -15.69 -6.79 21.87
CA ARG A 871 -16.30 -5.47 21.68
C ARG A 871 -15.74 -4.75 20.47
N LEU A 872 -16.65 -4.19 19.68
CA LEU A 872 -16.32 -3.38 18.49
C LEU A 872 -17.00 -2.02 18.60
N VAL A 873 -16.25 -0.95 18.45
CA VAL A 873 -16.76 0.43 18.42
C VAL A 873 -16.44 1.03 17.05
N VAL A 874 -17.44 1.50 16.34
CA VAL A 874 -17.30 2.23 15.08
C VAL A 874 -17.71 3.67 15.33
N CYS A 875 -16.83 4.62 14.99
CA CYS A 875 -17.08 6.04 15.17
C CYS A 875 -16.39 6.86 14.06
N GLY A 876 -16.62 8.16 14.05
CA GLY A 876 -16.03 9.01 13.02
C GLY A 876 -16.34 10.49 13.23
N TRP A 877 -15.89 11.30 12.31
CA TRP A 877 -16.19 12.74 12.28
C TRP A 877 -16.61 13.18 10.88
N GLU A 878 -17.46 14.15 10.84
CA GLU A 878 -17.88 14.78 9.59
C GLU A 878 -16.82 15.78 9.12
N THR A 879 -16.69 15.87 7.82
CA THR A 879 -15.97 16.95 7.15
C THR A 879 -16.99 17.95 6.59
N ARG A 880 -16.51 19.01 5.96
CA ARG A 880 -17.41 19.97 5.28
C ARG A 880 -18.13 19.39 4.06
N ASN A 881 -17.58 18.32 3.48
CA ASN A 881 -18.21 17.61 2.38
C ASN A 881 -19.23 16.62 2.94
N ALA A 882 -20.28 16.36 2.19
CA ALA A 882 -21.27 15.34 2.55
C ALA A 882 -20.58 13.98 2.73
N THR A 883 -20.98 13.26 3.76
CA THR A 883 -20.51 11.90 4.03
C THR A 883 -21.00 10.98 2.91
N ALA A 884 -20.06 10.25 2.29
CA ALA A 884 -20.39 9.33 1.19
C ALA A 884 -21.17 8.11 1.72
N ASP A 885 -22.16 7.66 0.96
CA ASP A 885 -23.00 6.51 1.34
C ASP A 885 -22.24 5.18 1.40
N GLU A 886 -21.14 5.07 0.65
CA GLU A 886 -20.28 3.88 0.62
C GLU A 886 -19.14 3.90 1.65
N CYS A 887 -19.06 4.90 2.54
CA CYS A 887 -18.04 4.92 3.58
C CYS A 887 -18.32 3.85 4.66
N TRP A 888 -17.28 3.40 5.35
CA TRP A 888 -17.39 2.35 6.37
C TRP A 888 -18.48 2.65 7.41
N TYR A 889 -18.56 3.91 7.87
CA TYR A 889 -19.56 4.32 8.83
C TYR A 889 -20.99 4.03 8.32
N ARG A 890 -21.30 4.46 7.09
CA ARG A 890 -22.64 4.29 6.51
C ARG A 890 -22.98 2.83 6.22
N LEU A 891 -21.98 2.03 5.79
CA LEU A 891 -22.16 0.59 5.58
C LEU A 891 -22.51 -0.13 6.90
N VAL A 892 -21.83 0.23 7.99
CA VAL A 892 -22.12 -0.32 9.33
C VAL A 892 -23.45 0.20 9.87
N GLU A 893 -23.75 1.48 9.71
CA GLU A 893 -24.99 2.10 10.12
C GLU A 893 -26.21 1.42 9.48
N GLN A 894 -26.17 1.15 8.18
CA GLN A 894 -27.26 0.45 7.47
C GLN A 894 -27.51 -0.95 8.05
N ALA A 895 -26.47 -1.70 8.36
CA ALA A 895 -26.60 -3.01 8.99
C ALA A 895 -27.16 -2.91 10.42
N MET A 896 -26.70 -1.93 11.21
CA MET A 896 -27.13 -1.76 12.60
C MET A 896 -28.56 -1.23 12.72
N LEU A 897 -29.02 -0.36 11.82
CA LEU A 897 -30.40 0.11 11.80
C LEU A 897 -31.42 -1.01 11.53
N ALA A 898 -31.02 -2.09 10.88
CA ALA A 898 -31.89 -3.25 10.64
C ALA A 898 -32.05 -4.14 11.88
N GLU A 899 -31.05 -4.23 12.77
CA GLU A 899 -31.00 -5.21 13.86
C GLU A 899 -30.62 -4.60 15.23
N GLY A 900 -30.19 -3.33 15.26
CA GLY A 900 -29.65 -2.66 16.43
C GLY A 900 -30.75 -2.02 17.30
N GLU A 901 -30.41 -1.73 18.55
CA GLU A 901 -31.20 -0.95 19.48
C GLU A 901 -30.55 0.41 19.73
N GLU A 902 -31.31 1.48 19.60
CA GLU A 902 -30.83 2.83 19.91
C GLU A 902 -30.83 3.04 21.43
N LEU A 903 -29.66 3.28 22.00
CA LEU A 903 -29.49 3.51 23.43
C LEU A 903 -28.99 4.94 23.67
N ASP A 904 -29.60 5.62 24.66
CA ASP A 904 -29.04 6.87 25.16
C ASP A 904 -27.80 6.57 26.02
N CYS A 905 -26.63 6.68 25.43
CA CYS A 905 -25.34 6.40 26.07
C CYS A 905 -24.81 7.59 26.88
N GLY A 906 -25.59 8.66 27.06
CA GLY A 906 -25.11 9.89 27.68
C GLY A 906 -24.00 10.55 26.86
N PHE A 907 -23.96 10.31 25.56
CA PHE A 907 -23.14 11.06 24.63
C PHE A 907 -23.68 12.48 24.62
N ILE A 908 -23.08 13.35 25.43
CA ILE A 908 -23.37 14.77 25.39
C ILE A 908 -22.76 15.26 24.08
N ALA A 909 -23.62 15.41 23.06
CA ALA A 909 -23.28 16.37 22.02
C ALA A 909 -22.98 17.67 22.80
N PRO A 910 -21.79 18.30 22.59
CA PRO A 910 -21.55 19.56 23.26
C PRO A 910 -22.75 20.46 22.95
N ASP A 911 -23.38 21.00 24.02
CA ASP A 911 -24.45 21.95 23.82
C ASP A 911 -23.97 23.07 22.89
N ALA A 912 -24.88 23.86 22.31
CA ALA A 912 -24.53 24.98 21.43
C ALA A 912 -23.54 26.00 22.06
N LYS A 913 -23.09 25.75 23.27
CA LYS A 913 -22.13 26.54 24.06
C LYS A 913 -20.77 25.81 24.26
N GLY A 914 -20.54 24.66 23.67
CA GLY A 914 -19.24 23.98 23.70
C GLY A 914 -18.85 23.43 25.06
N ARG A 915 -19.78 23.10 25.95
CA ARG A 915 -19.54 22.50 27.27
C ARG A 915 -19.96 21.06 27.31
#